data_8d12dd0988496d4141d958e7be941af7
#
_entry.id   8d12dd0988496d4141d958e7be941af7
#
_cell.length_a   1.000
_cell.length_b   1.000
_cell.length_c   1.000
_cell.angle_alpha   90.00
_cell.angle_beta   90.00
_cell.angle_gamma   90.00
#
_symmetry.space_group_name_H-M   'P 1'
#
loop_
_entity.id
_entity.type
_entity.pdbx_description
1 polymer ?
#
loop_
_entity_poly.entity_id
_entity_poly.type
_entity_poly.pdbx_seq_one_letter_code
_entity_poly.pdbx_strand_id
1 'polypeptide(L)'
;MFCFMTALSLQAQTVYKVDINEYSRNNMDEVLEPGFTPWKFPKDVYEATLEVDGVTFTIRSEHNIRGGWGKAFVQAKEFNCRLTGDGVNLDPNECGSFSLIIKGLTPGQHTIQTIHNSWKDPAEVALWPITVTINETVVHENIARTGFISSLAEAMVLTTTFTVSDPEEEITFTFSTREEAPPANVDEKTSYDKTPILNGFLIDAINTSAQAKRPNPADADMHVNADEGSYVITWSAANEQVVRHLFYFGTDSVAVAEATTPTYEGTDTVYTAENLRNLNTYYWRVDEVAADGTVTRGEPWHFRPRHLAFPGAEGYGRYANGGRGGVVYHVTNLLDDGQPGSFRYGMENLKGKRTIVFDVSGIIPLRTTIRSGDAMATIAGQTAPGKGICFCSAAMGFGDDQIVRFIRNRVGSGPTADGMGFRSAHEAIMDHCSISWSIDEGFSSREAGNITLQHTLISEALNVADHDKYDEGSRHGFAAVFGGDIGSFHHNLLANNSGRNPRLDGGMDGNGYYMGRLDIFNNVVYNWNAHPAYGESHEANFHRNYYKMGPATTRQWILRADVNQRGSNKGTESYYYMYNVLVDKNGKAIFDGTKHGNGQSTNTDGGLWQLVNEMTVDWNPWVEEPFYPSYAIVETAYEAYKTVLSDVGCTQPVFDDHDKRQVNETQTGTYKYVGSKTGLQGLIDSEEDCGGYEDYPEVYRPANWDTDQDGMPDWWEELTGSDKNTPDNNADPDSDGYTLLEDYLNWLAEEHRIVEPNTQITIDLKLLFVGFTNSPSYQSEKLSGTASASIDNNTLTINTSSEGLSAFNVMVTDAEGTSMTRHVNIAVSTNETVGIRTVHQEYPSDNKIYTLSGHRVSTPVKGVNIINSKKVLKK
;
A
#
# COMPACT_ATOMS: atom_id res chain seq x y z
N MET A 1 8.59 -47.82 55.41
CA MET A 1 9.47 -47.76 54.24
C MET A 1 8.88 -46.67 53.31
N PHE A 2 9.32 -45.40 53.51
CA PHE A 2 8.88 -44.27 52.78
C PHE A 2 9.70 -44.20 51.49
N CYS A 3 9.06 -44.38 50.36
CA CYS A 3 9.64 -44.15 49.02
C CYS A 3 9.64 -42.69 48.74
N PHE A 4 10.78 -42.01 48.72
CA PHE A 4 10.94 -40.67 48.22
C PHE A 4 10.88 -40.74 46.70
N MET A 5 9.76 -40.33 46.10
CA MET A 5 9.72 -39.92 44.68
C MET A 5 10.35 -38.54 44.58
N THR A 6 11.58 -38.47 44.12
CA THR A 6 12.16 -37.23 43.62
C THR A 6 11.44 -36.88 42.32
N ALA A 7 10.58 -35.88 42.36
CA ALA A 7 10.08 -35.22 41.15
C ALA A 7 11.29 -34.54 40.52
N LEU A 8 11.81 -35.09 39.43
CA LEU A 8 12.65 -34.34 38.52
C LEU A 8 11.71 -33.29 37.88
N SER A 9 11.87 -32.04 38.26
CA SER A 9 11.35 -30.91 37.47
C SER A 9 12.11 -30.92 36.15
N LEU A 10 11.48 -31.33 35.06
CA LEU A 10 11.95 -30.97 33.73
C LEU A 10 11.84 -29.43 33.67
N GLN A 11 12.95 -28.75 33.85
CA GLN A 11 13.06 -27.36 33.48
C GLN A 11 12.98 -27.34 31.95
N ALA A 12 12.04 -26.61 31.38
CA ALA A 12 11.97 -26.44 29.94
C ALA A 12 13.30 -25.84 29.44
N GLN A 13 13.94 -26.52 28.51
CA GLN A 13 15.20 -26.09 27.92
C GLN A 13 14.97 -24.75 27.16
N THR A 14 15.85 -23.78 27.37
CA THR A 14 15.73 -22.49 26.70
C THR A 14 15.96 -22.66 25.18
N VAL A 15 15.03 -22.18 24.37
CA VAL A 15 15.14 -22.23 22.90
C VAL A 15 15.77 -20.94 22.39
N TYR A 16 16.83 -21.05 21.60
CA TYR A 16 17.46 -19.91 20.93
C TYR A 16 17.16 -19.99 19.44
N LYS A 17 16.71 -18.89 18.85
CA LYS A 17 16.46 -18.72 17.42
C LYS A 17 17.19 -17.45 16.96
N VAL A 18 18.20 -17.58 16.10
CA VAL A 18 19.03 -16.45 15.65
C VAL A 18 18.97 -16.32 14.14
N ASP A 19 18.62 -15.14 13.66
CA ASP A 19 18.60 -14.74 12.26
C ASP A 19 19.80 -13.83 11.98
N ILE A 20 20.65 -14.20 11.02
CA ILE A 20 21.89 -13.47 10.69
C ILE A 20 21.64 -12.52 9.53
N ASN A 21 21.52 -11.23 9.85
CA ASN A 21 21.09 -10.21 8.90
C ASN A 21 22.24 -9.38 8.35
N GLU A 22 22.05 -8.86 7.18
CA GLU A 22 23.02 -8.04 6.44
C GLU A 22 23.31 -6.71 7.16
N TYR A 23 24.58 -6.24 7.09
CA TYR A 23 25.10 -5.12 7.88
C TYR A 23 24.51 -3.74 7.53
N SER A 24 24.08 -3.53 6.28
CA SER A 24 23.66 -2.21 5.81
C SER A 24 22.17 -1.91 6.02
N ARG A 25 21.37 -2.89 6.50
CA ARG A 25 19.95 -2.70 6.73
C ARG A 25 19.67 -1.72 7.85
N ASN A 26 18.89 -0.69 7.53
CA ASN A 26 18.42 0.30 8.49
C ASN A 26 17.11 -0.15 9.16
N ASN A 27 16.25 -0.86 8.43
CA ASN A 27 15.02 -1.42 8.94
C ASN A 27 15.16 -2.95 9.06
N MET A 28 15.29 -3.44 10.29
CA MET A 28 15.43 -4.87 10.58
C MET A 28 14.10 -5.63 10.36
N ASP A 29 12.96 -4.95 10.52
CA ASP A 29 11.64 -5.59 10.37
C ASP A 29 11.38 -6.08 8.94
N GLU A 30 12.12 -5.57 7.95
CA GLU A 30 12.03 -6.02 6.56
C GLU A 30 12.73 -7.36 6.29
N VAL A 31 13.72 -7.71 7.08
CA VAL A 31 14.59 -8.88 6.85
C VAL A 31 14.61 -9.88 7.97
N LEU A 32 14.16 -9.50 9.17
CA LEU A 32 14.11 -10.37 10.33
C LEU A 32 12.97 -11.39 10.23
N GLU A 33 13.32 -12.66 10.39
CA GLU A 33 12.32 -13.73 10.52
C GLU A 33 11.53 -13.60 11.84
N PRO A 34 10.19 -13.57 11.82
CA PRO A 34 9.37 -13.42 13.01
C PRO A 34 9.72 -14.45 14.11
N GLY A 35 9.89 -13.98 15.34
CA GLY A 35 10.24 -14.83 16.47
C GLY A 35 11.73 -15.21 16.59
N PHE A 36 12.59 -14.61 15.75
CA PHE A 36 14.03 -14.78 15.83
C PHE A 36 14.71 -13.56 16.48
N THR A 37 15.85 -13.79 17.10
CA THR A 37 16.75 -12.75 17.58
C THR A 37 17.62 -12.25 16.42
N PRO A 38 17.59 -10.96 16.09
CA PRO A 38 18.39 -10.42 14.99
C PRO A 38 19.87 -10.38 15.33
N TRP A 39 20.70 -10.86 14.43
CA TRP A 39 22.15 -10.62 14.44
C TRP A 39 22.57 -9.79 13.25
N LYS A 40 22.55 -8.47 13.37
CA LYS A 40 23.06 -7.55 12.33
C LYS A 40 24.57 -7.76 12.19
N PHE A 41 24.93 -8.60 11.22
CA PHE A 41 26.31 -9.08 11.10
C PHE A 41 27.17 -8.02 10.43
N PRO A 42 28.37 -7.65 10.99
CA PRO A 42 29.21 -6.59 10.45
C PRO A 42 29.83 -6.94 9.09
N LYS A 43 30.41 -5.94 8.45
CA LYS A 43 31.14 -6.08 7.19
C LYS A 43 32.66 -6.14 7.43
N ASP A 44 33.36 -6.96 6.65
CA ASP A 44 34.84 -7.00 6.57
C ASP A 44 35.50 -7.23 7.93
N VAL A 45 35.02 -8.24 8.66
CA VAL A 45 35.56 -8.65 9.97
C VAL A 45 36.09 -10.09 9.92
N TYR A 46 36.93 -10.45 10.88
CA TYR A 46 37.39 -11.82 11.11
C TYR A 46 36.64 -12.51 12.24
N GLU A 47 35.96 -11.74 13.07
CA GLU A 47 35.20 -12.21 14.21
C GLU A 47 34.06 -11.24 14.54
N ALA A 48 32.89 -11.80 14.91
CA ALA A 48 31.77 -11.05 15.48
C ALA A 48 31.07 -11.91 16.53
N THR A 49 30.51 -11.26 17.55
CA THR A 49 29.87 -11.93 18.69
C THR A 49 28.49 -11.35 18.93
N LEU A 50 27.53 -12.24 19.26
CA LEU A 50 26.19 -11.93 19.76
C LEU A 50 26.02 -12.57 21.13
N GLU A 51 25.46 -11.87 22.09
CA GLU A 51 25.07 -12.38 23.40
C GLU A 51 23.55 -12.38 23.55
N VAL A 52 22.98 -13.53 23.91
CA VAL A 52 21.54 -13.70 24.14
C VAL A 52 21.33 -14.50 25.41
N ASP A 53 20.67 -13.92 26.42
CA ASP A 53 20.29 -14.56 27.66
C ASP A 53 21.46 -15.32 28.37
N GLY A 54 22.65 -14.74 28.31
CA GLY A 54 23.86 -15.30 28.93
C GLY A 54 24.58 -16.36 28.10
N VAL A 55 24.08 -16.67 26.90
CA VAL A 55 24.77 -17.51 25.91
C VAL A 55 25.48 -16.63 24.89
N THR A 56 26.73 -16.94 24.61
CA THR A 56 27.57 -16.21 23.66
C THR A 56 27.71 -17.00 22.38
N PHE A 57 27.39 -16.38 21.25
CA PHE A 57 27.57 -16.88 19.91
C PHE A 57 28.65 -16.06 19.21
N THR A 58 29.73 -16.70 18.76
CA THR A 58 30.84 -16.03 18.09
C THR A 58 31.05 -16.68 16.72
N ILE A 59 31.00 -15.90 15.64
CA ILE A 59 31.43 -16.35 14.32
C ILE A 59 32.85 -15.83 14.08
N ARG A 60 33.77 -16.76 13.71
CA ARG A 60 35.18 -16.49 13.49
C ARG A 60 35.69 -17.18 12.22
N SER A 61 36.62 -16.53 11.50
CA SER A 61 37.29 -17.09 10.32
C SER A 61 38.73 -16.55 10.20
N GLU A 62 39.60 -17.27 9.48
CA GLU A 62 40.89 -16.76 9.03
C GLU A 62 40.77 -15.86 7.79
N HIS A 63 39.62 -15.89 7.13
CA HIS A 63 39.27 -15.03 6.00
C HIS A 63 38.32 -13.91 6.44
N ASN A 64 38.21 -12.87 5.63
CA ASN A 64 37.18 -11.86 5.83
C ASN A 64 35.79 -12.49 5.73
N ILE A 65 34.94 -12.18 6.71
CA ILE A 65 33.52 -12.54 6.74
C ILE A 65 32.66 -11.28 6.76
N ARG A 66 31.48 -11.39 6.18
CA ARG A 66 30.51 -10.29 6.15
C ARG A 66 29.06 -10.81 6.17
N GLY A 67 28.17 -9.98 6.67
CA GLY A 67 26.75 -10.13 6.38
C GLY A 67 26.48 -9.83 4.92
N GLY A 68 25.98 -10.79 4.16
CA GLY A 68 25.66 -10.70 2.74
C GLY A 68 24.16 -10.86 2.48
N TRP A 69 23.69 -10.49 1.30
CA TRP A 69 22.29 -10.59 0.88
C TRP A 69 22.13 -10.71 -0.64
N GLY A 70 21.01 -11.27 -1.05
CA GLY A 70 20.62 -11.34 -2.45
C GLY A 70 19.87 -10.11 -2.92
N LYS A 71 20.36 -9.43 -3.97
CA LYS A 71 19.68 -8.26 -4.54
C LYS A 71 18.26 -8.54 -5.00
N ALA A 72 18.00 -9.72 -5.56
CA ALA A 72 16.69 -10.14 -6.02
C ALA A 72 15.68 -10.23 -4.86
N PHE A 73 16.08 -10.68 -3.68
CA PHE A 73 15.24 -10.74 -2.50
C PHE A 73 14.77 -9.36 -2.02
N VAL A 74 15.57 -8.33 -2.16
CA VAL A 74 15.24 -6.98 -1.70
C VAL A 74 14.29 -6.26 -2.65
N GLN A 75 14.34 -6.58 -3.93
CA GLN A 75 13.51 -5.95 -4.96
C GLN A 75 12.15 -6.62 -5.12
N ALA A 76 12.06 -7.91 -4.87
CA ALA A 76 10.84 -8.68 -5.10
C ALA A 76 9.80 -8.56 -3.98
N LYS A 77 10.10 -8.01 -2.81
CA LYS A 77 9.18 -7.90 -1.64
C LYS A 77 8.28 -9.14 -1.34
N GLU A 78 8.49 -10.23 -2.05
CA GLU A 78 7.83 -11.51 -1.87
C GLU A 78 8.65 -12.41 -0.94
N PHE A 79 9.01 -11.88 0.24
CA PHE A 79 9.72 -12.68 1.23
C PHE A 79 8.75 -13.56 2.01
N ASN A 80 8.48 -14.71 1.49
CA ASN A 80 7.90 -15.77 2.27
C ASN A 80 8.91 -16.44 3.22
N CYS A 81 10.19 -16.04 3.16
CA CYS A 81 11.24 -16.51 4.05
C CYS A 81 12.36 -15.48 4.23
N ARG A 82 12.25 -14.67 5.26
CA ARG A 82 13.23 -13.63 5.61
C ARG A 82 14.56 -14.24 6.02
N LEU A 83 14.53 -15.35 6.76
CA LEU A 83 15.70 -16.08 7.29
C LEU A 83 16.69 -16.52 6.19
N THR A 84 16.27 -16.74 4.96
CA THR A 84 17.11 -17.26 3.87
C THR A 84 17.56 -16.22 2.87
N GLY A 85 17.10 -14.98 3.01
CA GLY A 85 17.41 -13.87 2.10
C GLY A 85 18.77 -13.24 2.33
N ASP A 86 19.32 -13.38 3.51
CA ASP A 86 20.63 -12.88 3.93
C ASP A 86 21.36 -13.88 4.82
N GLY A 87 22.50 -13.51 5.38
CA GLY A 87 23.31 -14.38 6.20
C GLY A 87 24.79 -13.99 6.18
N VAL A 88 25.64 -14.81 6.79
CA VAL A 88 27.10 -14.63 6.79
C VAL A 88 27.78 -15.53 5.76
N ASN A 89 28.78 -14.98 5.06
CA ASN A 89 29.62 -15.69 4.11
C ASN A 89 31.06 -15.13 4.11
N LEU A 90 31.98 -15.80 3.37
CA LEU A 90 33.33 -15.30 3.16
C LEU A 90 33.33 -14.19 2.08
N ASP A 91 34.25 -13.25 2.18
CA ASP A 91 34.56 -12.25 1.17
C ASP A 91 36.09 -12.21 0.93
N PRO A 92 36.59 -12.56 -0.26
CA PRO A 92 35.90 -12.83 -1.53
C PRO A 92 35.16 -14.18 -1.58
N ASN A 93 34.38 -14.40 -2.65
CA ASN A 93 33.66 -15.63 -2.92
C ASN A 93 34.61 -16.75 -3.34
N GLU A 94 35.15 -17.46 -2.39
CA GLU A 94 36.10 -18.58 -2.55
C GLU A 94 35.79 -19.73 -1.59
N CYS A 95 36.36 -20.91 -1.85
CA CYS A 95 36.31 -22.02 -0.91
C CYS A 95 37.07 -21.68 0.37
N GLY A 96 36.54 -22.09 1.49
CA GLY A 96 37.12 -21.81 2.80
C GLY A 96 36.20 -22.19 3.94
N SER A 97 36.45 -21.68 5.13
CA SER A 97 35.64 -21.97 6.30
C SER A 97 35.48 -20.79 7.25
N PHE A 98 34.36 -20.82 7.99
CA PHE A 98 34.19 -20.06 9.23
C PHE A 98 33.55 -20.94 10.29
N SER A 99 33.70 -20.56 11.56
CA SER A 99 33.19 -21.32 12.70
C SER A 99 32.18 -20.52 13.51
N LEU A 100 31.09 -21.16 13.92
CA LEU A 100 30.20 -20.70 14.98
C LEU A 100 30.63 -21.35 16.28
N ILE A 101 31.04 -20.56 17.25
CA ILE A 101 31.46 -20.98 18.59
C ILE A 101 30.35 -20.59 19.55
N ILE A 102 29.87 -21.58 20.33
CA ILE A 102 28.78 -21.42 21.29
C ILE A 102 29.33 -21.66 22.70
N LYS A 103 29.02 -20.73 23.63
CA LYS A 103 29.43 -20.82 25.03
C LYS A 103 28.30 -20.35 25.94
N GLY A 104 28.14 -20.98 27.12
CA GLY A 104 27.13 -20.56 28.10
C GLY A 104 25.88 -21.44 28.10
N LEU A 105 25.77 -22.46 27.26
CA LEU A 105 24.66 -23.42 27.32
C LEU A 105 24.69 -24.23 28.62
N THR A 106 23.53 -24.65 29.09
CA THR A 106 23.41 -25.52 30.26
C THR A 106 24.03 -26.91 29.98
N PRO A 107 24.63 -27.59 30.97
CA PRO A 107 25.10 -28.94 30.75
C PRO A 107 23.96 -29.90 30.39
N GLY A 108 24.18 -30.71 29.36
CA GLY A 108 23.18 -31.65 28.83
C GLY A 108 23.32 -31.91 27.35
N GLN A 109 22.36 -32.66 26.82
CA GLN A 109 22.23 -32.87 25.38
C GLN A 109 21.45 -31.72 24.75
N HIS A 110 21.99 -31.17 23.69
CA HIS A 110 21.39 -30.08 22.88
C HIS A 110 21.25 -30.50 21.43
N THR A 111 20.35 -29.84 20.71
CA THR A 111 20.23 -29.93 19.27
C THR A 111 20.45 -28.56 18.65
N ILE A 112 21.14 -28.50 17.52
CA ILE A 112 21.23 -27.29 16.68
C ILE A 112 20.70 -27.59 15.29
N GLN A 113 19.91 -26.68 14.76
CA GLN A 113 19.50 -26.65 13.36
C GLN A 113 20.21 -25.45 12.72
N THR A 114 20.96 -25.69 11.64
CA THR A 114 21.65 -24.63 10.88
C THR A 114 21.10 -24.55 9.46
N ILE A 115 20.88 -23.33 8.96
CA ILE A 115 20.26 -23.06 7.67
C ILE A 115 21.33 -22.57 6.69
N HIS A 116 21.38 -23.19 5.49
CA HIS A 116 22.44 -22.97 4.49
C HIS A 116 21.84 -22.77 3.10
N ASN A 117 21.19 -21.63 2.89
CA ASN A 117 20.60 -21.26 1.60
C ASN A 117 21.40 -20.15 0.92
N SER A 118 21.80 -20.36 -0.33
CA SER A 118 22.39 -19.31 -1.15
C SER A 118 21.29 -18.40 -1.69
N TRP A 119 21.56 -17.09 -1.72
CA TRP A 119 20.71 -16.13 -2.44
C TRP A 119 20.96 -16.09 -3.96
N LYS A 120 21.67 -17.09 -4.50
CA LYS A 120 21.90 -17.27 -5.93
C LYS A 120 20.97 -18.35 -6.46
N ASP A 121 20.50 -18.16 -7.69
CA ASP A 121 19.68 -19.14 -8.37
C ASP A 121 20.54 -20.36 -8.81
N PRO A 122 20.25 -21.58 -8.33
CA PRO A 122 21.00 -22.77 -8.75
C PRO A 122 20.77 -23.13 -10.21
N ALA A 123 19.74 -22.58 -10.87
CA ALA A 123 19.57 -22.71 -12.31
C ALA A 123 20.64 -21.94 -13.11
N GLU A 124 21.19 -20.87 -12.53
CA GLU A 124 22.20 -20.00 -13.18
C GLU A 124 23.61 -20.16 -12.60
N VAL A 125 23.74 -20.52 -11.32
CA VAL A 125 24.97 -20.52 -10.53
C VAL A 125 25.25 -21.90 -9.96
N ALA A 126 26.50 -22.39 -10.10
CA ALA A 126 26.92 -23.60 -9.40
C ALA A 126 27.18 -23.32 -7.92
N LEU A 127 26.50 -24.06 -7.02
CA LEU A 127 26.59 -23.90 -5.58
C LEU A 127 27.49 -24.98 -4.96
N TRP A 128 28.62 -24.60 -4.37
CA TRP A 128 29.52 -25.57 -3.71
C TRP A 128 28.82 -26.24 -2.51
N PRO A 129 28.96 -27.57 -2.35
CA PRO A 129 28.41 -28.28 -1.20
C PRO A 129 29.11 -27.87 0.09
N ILE A 130 28.38 -27.98 1.21
CA ILE A 130 28.91 -27.61 2.53
C ILE A 130 29.25 -28.88 3.35
N THR A 131 30.33 -28.78 4.11
CA THR A 131 30.73 -29.77 5.11
C THR A 131 30.69 -29.12 6.49
N VAL A 132 30.10 -29.79 7.48
CA VAL A 132 30.00 -29.32 8.86
C VAL A 132 30.77 -30.24 9.80
N THR A 133 31.58 -29.65 10.67
CA THR A 133 32.27 -30.37 11.74
C THR A 133 31.84 -29.81 13.11
N ILE A 134 31.87 -30.64 14.13
CA ILE A 134 31.78 -30.22 15.54
C ILE A 134 33.12 -30.59 16.20
N ASN A 135 33.80 -29.61 16.79
CA ASN A 135 35.09 -29.83 17.45
C ASN A 135 36.02 -30.71 16.60
N GLU A 136 36.16 -30.39 15.30
CA GLU A 136 36.95 -31.09 14.29
C GLU A 136 36.36 -32.43 13.78
N THR A 137 35.30 -32.94 14.39
CA THR A 137 34.64 -34.19 13.92
C THR A 137 33.60 -33.86 12.83
N VAL A 138 33.71 -34.49 11.66
CA VAL A 138 32.74 -34.33 10.56
C VAL A 138 31.39 -34.91 10.96
N VAL A 139 30.32 -34.10 10.89
CA VAL A 139 28.93 -34.50 11.19
C VAL A 139 28.06 -34.48 9.92
N HIS A 140 28.36 -33.61 8.97
CA HIS A 140 27.72 -33.56 7.66
C HIS A 140 28.79 -33.34 6.59
N GLU A 141 28.84 -34.20 5.57
CA GLU A 141 29.89 -34.16 4.53
C GLU A 141 29.32 -33.87 3.15
N ASN A 142 29.83 -32.83 2.49
CA ASN A 142 29.51 -32.47 1.10
C ASN A 142 27.99 -32.39 0.78
N ILE A 143 27.20 -31.78 1.65
CA ILE A 143 25.76 -31.62 1.50
C ILE A 143 25.45 -30.52 0.49
N ALA A 144 24.62 -30.81 -0.50
CA ALA A 144 24.17 -29.84 -1.49
C ALA A 144 23.32 -28.73 -0.83
N ARG A 145 23.64 -27.47 -1.10
CA ARG A 145 22.88 -26.32 -0.59
C ARG A 145 21.67 -26.03 -1.45
N THR A 146 20.63 -25.48 -0.85
CA THR A 146 19.54 -24.82 -1.57
C THR A 146 19.92 -23.40 -1.99
N GLY A 147 19.16 -22.83 -2.91
CA GLY A 147 19.36 -21.44 -3.33
C GLY A 147 18.09 -20.87 -3.93
N PHE A 148 17.91 -19.55 -3.72
CA PHE A 148 16.80 -18.78 -4.27
C PHE A 148 15.41 -19.40 -4.00
N ILE A 149 15.16 -19.78 -2.74
CA ILE A 149 13.92 -20.41 -2.31
C ILE A 149 12.88 -19.39 -1.88
N SER A 150 11.60 -19.75 -1.97
CA SER A 150 10.47 -18.91 -1.63
C SER A 150 9.89 -19.16 -0.23
N SER A 151 10.27 -20.26 0.41
CA SER A 151 9.81 -20.61 1.77
C SER A 151 10.86 -21.34 2.59
N LEU A 152 10.82 -21.19 3.92
CA LEU A 152 11.74 -21.89 4.83
C LEU A 152 11.61 -23.43 4.70
N ALA A 153 10.45 -23.95 4.34
CA ALA A 153 10.23 -25.39 4.12
C ALA A 153 11.07 -25.97 2.96
N GLU A 154 11.57 -25.14 2.05
CA GLU A 154 12.43 -25.52 0.94
C GLU A 154 13.92 -25.40 1.30
N ALA A 155 14.26 -24.71 2.40
CA ALA A 155 15.61 -24.49 2.81
C ALA A 155 16.31 -25.80 3.24
N MET A 156 17.61 -25.88 2.94
CA MET A 156 18.44 -26.90 3.53
C MET A 156 18.67 -26.59 5.01
N VAL A 157 18.16 -27.44 5.87
CA VAL A 157 18.35 -27.38 7.33
C VAL A 157 19.15 -28.61 7.76
N LEU A 158 20.29 -28.38 8.39
CA LEU A 158 21.08 -29.47 8.97
C LEU A 158 20.83 -29.52 10.47
N THR A 159 20.35 -30.66 10.96
CA THR A 159 20.09 -30.91 12.39
C THR A 159 21.22 -31.77 12.97
N THR A 160 21.81 -31.32 14.07
CA THR A 160 22.92 -31.97 14.75
C THR A 160 22.71 -31.98 16.24
N THR A 161 22.91 -33.15 16.89
CA THR A 161 22.87 -33.31 18.33
C THR A 161 24.29 -33.25 18.89
N PHE A 162 24.47 -32.53 20.01
CA PHE A 162 25.74 -32.40 20.69
C PHE A 162 25.53 -32.37 22.20
N THR A 163 26.62 -32.55 22.97
CA THR A 163 26.56 -32.56 24.45
C THR A 163 27.45 -31.44 24.97
N VAL A 164 26.94 -30.70 25.94
CA VAL A 164 27.66 -29.70 26.74
C VAL A 164 27.91 -30.28 28.11
N SER A 165 29.17 -30.32 28.55
CA SER A 165 29.57 -30.87 29.84
C SER A 165 29.65 -29.77 30.90
N ASP A 166 30.04 -28.58 30.53
CA ASP A 166 30.20 -27.40 31.38
C ASP A 166 29.76 -26.12 30.63
N PRO A 167 29.06 -25.17 31.26
CA PRO A 167 28.67 -23.91 30.60
C PRO A 167 29.86 -23.10 30.06
N GLU A 168 31.06 -23.28 30.61
CA GLU A 168 32.29 -22.64 30.15
C GLU A 168 32.91 -23.34 28.92
N GLU A 169 32.42 -24.53 28.55
CA GLU A 169 32.85 -25.26 27.37
C GLU A 169 32.48 -24.53 26.07
N GLU A 170 33.45 -24.44 25.17
CA GLU A 170 33.22 -23.89 23.83
C GLU A 170 32.90 -25.02 22.82
N ILE A 171 31.71 -25.00 22.27
CA ILE A 171 31.33 -25.92 21.20
C ILE A 171 31.53 -25.22 19.86
N THR A 172 32.37 -25.76 19.01
CA THR A 172 32.77 -25.15 17.73
C THR A 172 32.17 -25.91 16.56
N PHE A 173 31.25 -25.26 15.84
CA PHE A 173 30.69 -25.71 14.56
C PHE A 173 31.46 -25.04 13.42
N THR A 174 32.16 -25.79 12.57
CA THR A 174 32.87 -25.24 11.42
C THR A 174 32.14 -25.61 10.13
N PHE A 175 31.83 -24.59 9.36
CA PHE A 175 31.19 -24.67 8.05
C PHE A 175 32.23 -24.44 6.97
N SER A 176 32.39 -25.39 6.04
CA SER A 176 33.44 -25.33 5.02
C SER A 176 32.95 -25.76 3.66
N THR A 177 33.54 -25.16 2.62
CA THR A 177 33.48 -25.61 1.21
C THR A 177 34.89 -25.89 0.73
N ARG A 178 35.05 -26.87 -0.20
CA ARG A 178 36.37 -27.33 -0.65
C ARG A 178 36.43 -27.38 -2.17
N GLU A 179 37.57 -27.00 -2.76
CA GLU A 179 37.79 -27.07 -4.22
C GLU A 179 37.71 -28.51 -4.76
N GLU A 180 38.13 -29.49 -3.98
CA GLU A 180 38.10 -30.91 -4.32
C GLU A 180 36.69 -31.52 -4.36
N ALA A 181 35.71 -30.82 -3.84
CA ALA A 181 34.32 -31.25 -3.78
C ALA A 181 33.39 -30.27 -4.51
N PRO A 182 33.54 -30.10 -5.85
CA PRO A 182 32.68 -29.20 -6.60
C PRO A 182 31.26 -29.78 -6.77
N PRO A 183 30.25 -28.92 -7.04
CA PRO A 183 28.91 -29.40 -7.41
C PRO A 183 28.92 -30.16 -8.73
N ALA A 184 27.96 -31.05 -8.93
CA ALA A 184 27.86 -31.91 -10.13
C ALA A 184 27.67 -31.10 -11.44
N ASN A 185 27.14 -29.90 -11.39
CA ASN A 185 26.84 -29.05 -12.54
C ASN A 185 27.87 -27.94 -12.80
N VAL A 186 29.07 -28.01 -12.19
CA VAL A 186 30.07 -26.95 -12.31
C VAL A 186 30.52 -26.70 -13.76
N ASP A 187 30.61 -27.77 -14.56
CA ASP A 187 31.05 -27.68 -15.94
C ASP A 187 30.00 -27.05 -16.87
N GLU A 188 28.75 -26.99 -16.42
CA GLU A 188 27.63 -26.42 -17.16
C GLU A 188 27.40 -24.93 -16.87
N LYS A 189 28.10 -24.39 -15.87
CA LYS A 189 27.88 -23.02 -15.37
C LYS A 189 29.10 -22.14 -15.57
N THR A 190 28.84 -20.87 -15.83
CA THR A 190 29.87 -19.82 -15.95
C THR A 190 30.00 -18.96 -14.68
N SER A 191 29.05 -19.11 -13.76
CA SER A 191 29.00 -18.39 -12.50
C SER A 191 28.98 -19.34 -11.32
N TYR A 192 29.63 -18.98 -10.21
CA TYR A 192 29.89 -19.86 -9.10
C TYR A 192 29.61 -19.18 -7.75
N ASP A 193 29.08 -19.96 -6.79
CA ASP A 193 29.02 -19.61 -5.38
C ASP A 193 29.80 -20.65 -4.57
N LYS A 194 31.05 -20.29 -4.25
CA LYS A 194 32.02 -21.19 -3.59
C LYS A 194 32.09 -21.02 -2.09
N THR A 195 31.61 -19.88 -1.56
CA THR A 195 31.73 -19.59 -0.14
C THR A 195 30.74 -20.39 0.70
N PRO A 196 31.10 -20.87 1.90
CA PRO A 196 30.11 -21.38 2.85
C PRO A 196 29.18 -20.25 3.29
N ILE A 197 27.93 -20.58 3.59
CA ILE A 197 26.91 -19.63 4.05
C ILE A 197 26.20 -20.17 5.29
N LEU A 198 25.86 -19.28 6.22
CA LEU A 198 24.95 -19.55 7.34
C LEU A 198 23.94 -18.39 7.40
N ASN A 199 22.65 -18.71 7.19
CA ASN A 199 21.57 -17.74 7.25
C ASN A 199 21.09 -17.51 8.69
N GLY A 200 21.02 -18.57 9.46
CA GLY A 200 20.64 -18.54 10.85
C GLY A 200 20.74 -19.91 11.50
N PHE A 201 20.39 -19.99 12.78
CA PHE A 201 20.40 -21.25 13.51
C PHE A 201 19.39 -21.26 14.66
N LEU A 202 18.97 -22.47 15.03
CA LEU A 202 18.08 -22.70 16.16
C LEU A 202 18.72 -23.72 17.10
N ILE A 203 18.67 -23.48 18.43
CA ILE A 203 19.16 -24.41 19.44
C ILE A 203 17.97 -24.87 20.29
N ASP A 204 17.85 -26.19 20.47
CA ASP A 204 16.79 -26.85 21.23
C ASP A 204 15.37 -26.56 20.75
N ALA A 205 15.27 -26.08 19.53
CA ALA A 205 13.99 -25.89 18.84
C ALA A 205 13.47 -27.24 18.28
N ILE A 206 12.18 -27.31 18.10
CA ILE A 206 11.54 -28.47 17.47
C ILE A 206 12.17 -28.71 16.08
N ASN A 207 12.36 -29.97 15.71
CA ASN A 207 12.94 -30.33 14.43
C ASN A 207 11.98 -29.91 13.27
N THR A 208 12.29 -28.81 12.62
CA THR A 208 11.47 -28.27 11.53
C THR A 208 11.33 -29.21 10.33
N SER A 209 12.29 -30.14 10.12
CA SER A 209 12.19 -31.15 9.05
C SER A 209 11.12 -32.21 9.32
N ALA A 210 10.66 -32.36 10.58
CA ALA A 210 9.60 -33.26 10.98
C ALA A 210 8.25 -32.57 11.18
N GLN A 211 8.15 -31.26 10.93
CA GLN A 211 6.91 -30.50 10.98
C GLN A 211 6.21 -30.46 9.62
N ALA A 212 4.89 -30.29 9.63
CA ALA A 212 4.10 -30.02 8.41
C ALA A 212 4.65 -28.79 7.66
N LYS A 213 4.50 -28.80 6.33
CA LYS A 213 5.10 -27.82 5.43
C LYS A 213 4.08 -27.24 4.46
N ARG A 214 4.44 -26.15 3.79
CA ARG A 214 3.67 -25.53 2.71
C ARG A 214 2.22 -25.27 3.11
N PRO A 215 2.02 -24.44 4.13
CA PRO A 215 0.65 -24.05 4.52
C PRO A 215 -0.03 -23.33 3.34
N ASN A 216 -1.30 -23.69 3.11
CA ASN A 216 -2.20 -22.94 2.24
C ASN A 216 -3.54 -22.76 2.98
N PRO A 217 -3.92 -21.53 3.36
CA PRO A 217 -3.28 -20.28 2.97
C PRO A 217 -1.86 -20.16 3.54
N ALA A 218 -1.04 -19.32 2.90
CA ALA A 218 0.30 -19.02 3.40
C ALA A 218 0.24 -18.44 4.81
N ASP A 219 1.28 -18.64 5.60
CA ASP A 219 1.32 -18.00 6.93
C ASP A 219 1.31 -16.48 6.80
N ALA A 220 0.55 -15.83 7.67
CA ALA A 220 0.30 -14.39 7.68
C ALA A 220 -0.40 -13.82 6.42
N ASP A 221 -1.05 -14.65 5.60
CA ASP A 221 -1.88 -14.16 4.49
C ASP A 221 -3.13 -13.45 5.04
N MET A 222 -3.19 -12.14 4.86
CA MET A 222 -4.27 -11.28 5.35
C MET A 222 -5.35 -11.00 4.28
N HIS A 223 -5.27 -11.67 3.11
CA HIS A 223 -6.14 -11.45 1.95
C HIS A 223 -6.71 -12.74 1.37
N VAL A 224 -6.95 -13.75 2.22
CA VAL A 224 -7.44 -15.06 1.79
C VAL A 224 -8.83 -14.96 1.18
N ASN A 225 -8.99 -15.48 -0.02
CA ASN A 225 -10.29 -15.52 -0.72
C ASN A 225 -11.24 -16.53 -0.06
N ALA A 226 -11.93 -16.08 0.97
CA ALA A 226 -12.98 -16.80 1.67
C ALA A 226 -14.34 -16.06 1.57
N ASP A 227 -14.62 -15.45 0.43
CA ASP A 227 -15.82 -14.64 0.17
C ASP A 227 -17.14 -15.41 0.41
N GLU A 228 -17.09 -16.75 0.25
CA GLU A 228 -18.24 -17.64 0.54
C GLU A 228 -18.34 -18.08 2.02
N GLY A 229 -17.54 -17.46 2.91
CA GLY A 229 -17.48 -17.84 4.33
C GLY A 229 -16.79 -19.17 4.61
N SER A 230 -16.09 -19.75 3.63
CA SER A 230 -15.36 -21.01 3.79
C SER A 230 -14.03 -20.99 3.03
N TYR A 231 -13.08 -21.80 3.50
CA TYR A 231 -11.80 -21.98 2.82
C TYR A 231 -11.26 -23.40 3.00
N VAL A 232 -10.67 -23.96 1.96
CA VAL A 232 -10.00 -25.27 2.02
C VAL A 232 -8.55 -25.08 2.40
N ILE A 233 -8.23 -25.33 3.66
CA ILE A 233 -6.88 -25.28 4.21
C ILE A 233 -6.15 -26.55 3.81
N THR A 234 -4.92 -26.43 3.30
CA THR A 234 -4.08 -27.57 2.94
C THR A 234 -2.65 -27.40 3.45
N TRP A 235 -1.95 -28.50 3.59
CA TRP A 235 -0.54 -28.55 3.94
C TRP A 235 0.15 -29.75 3.29
N SER A 236 1.47 -29.83 3.40
CA SER A 236 2.23 -31.02 3.01
C SER A 236 2.75 -31.71 4.28
N ALA A 237 2.69 -33.03 4.29
CA ALA A 237 3.32 -33.82 5.35
C ALA A 237 4.83 -33.55 5.43
N ALA A 238 5.41 -33.64 6.61
CA ALA A 238 6.82 -33.43 6.84
C ALA A 238 7.71 -34.36 5.98
N ASN A 239 7.35 -35.63 5.92
CA ASN A 239 8.04 -36.68 5.18
C ASN A 239 7.14 -37.93 5.04
N GLU A 240 7.63 -38.95 4.37
CA GLU A 240 6.91 -40.23 4.13
C GLU A 240 6.68 -41.10 5.39
N GLN A 241 7.30 -40.75 6.51
CA GLN A 241 7.14 -41.49 7.79
C GLN A 241 5.91 -41.02 8.57
N VAL A 242 5.31 -39.91 8.19
CA VAL A 242 4.08 -39.39 8.79
C VAL A 242 2.91 -40.27 8.34
N VAL A 243 2.16 -40.77 9.33
CA VAL A 243 1.00 -41.63 9.07
C VAL A 243 -0.33 -41.00 9.43
N ARG A 244 -0.31 -39.86 10.15
CA ARG A 244 -1.50 -39.17 10.61
C ARG A 244 -1.19 -37.71 10.98
N HIS A 245 -2.20 -36.83 10.84
CA HIS A 245 -2.15 -35.43 11.16
C HIS A 245 -3.15 -35.08 12.26
N LEU A 246 -2.74 -34.23 13.21
CA LEU A 246 -3.59 -33.65 14.23
C LEU A 246 -3.71 -32.14 13.90
N PHE A 247 -4.86 -31.73 13.45
CA PHE A 247 -5.11 -30.34 13.01
C PHE A 247 -5.86 -29.57 14.09
N TYR A 248 -5.39 -28.37 14.40
CA TYR A 248 -5.97 -27.47 15.39
C TYR A 248 -6.34 -26.15 14.71
N PHE A 249 -7.50 -25.59 15.06
CA PHE A 249 -8.03 -24.40 14.42
C PHE A 249 -8.84 -23.53 15.38
N GLY A 250 -8.72 -22.19 15.28
CA GLY A 250 -9.47 -21.25 16.10
C GLY A 250 -9.09 -19.80 15.87
N THR A 251 -9.69 -18.90 16.64
CA THR A 251 -9.45 -17.45 16.57
C THR A 251 -8.54 -16.91 17.67
N ASP A 252 -8.14 -17.75 18.61
CA ASP A 252 -7.22 -17.40 19.69
C ASP A 252 -5.89 -18.12 19.47
N SER A 253 -4.82 -17.33 19.28
CA SER A 253 -3.49 -17.84 18.97
C SER A 253 -2.91 -18.72 20.09
N VAL A 254 -3.12 -18.33 21.35
CA VAL A 254 -2.61 -19.08 22.52
C VAL A 254 -3.41 -20.38 22.68
N ALA A 255 -4.73 -20.31 22.56
CA ALA A 255 -5.57 -21.49 22.63
C ALA A 255 -5.21 -22.52 21.55
N VAL A 256 -4.97 -22.11 20.30
CA VAL A 256 -4.54 -22.99 19.22
C VAL A 256 -3.12 -23.52 19.48
N ALA A 257 -2.20 -22.63 19.90
CA ALA A 257 -0.84 -23.02 20.22
C ALA A 257 -0.77 -24.05 21.39
N GLU A 258 -1.63 -23.98 22.39
CA GLU A 258 -1.61 -24.85 23.57
C GLU A 258 -2.60 -26.03 23.50
N ALA A 259 -3.43 -26.09 22.45
CA ALA A 259 -4.46 -27.12 22.31
C ALA A 259 -3.83 -28.54 22.32
N THR A 260 -4.48 -29.44 23.05
CA THR A 260 -4.15 -30.88 23.12
C THR A 260 -5.21 -31.76 22.46
N THR A 261 -6.40 -31.22 22.21
CA THR A 261 -7.48 -31.93 21.50
C THR A 261 -7.57 -31.36 20.09
N PRO A 262 -7.31 -32.14 19.05
CA PRO A 262 -7.35 -31.64 17.68
C PRO A 262 -8.78 -31.32 17.23
N THR A 263 -8.93 -30.33 16.35
CA THR A 263 -10.17 -30.02 15.64
C THR A 263 -10.49 -31.11 14.61
N TYR A 264 -9.46 -31.64 13.97
CA TYR A 264 -9.53 -32.75 13.03
C TYR A 264 -8.34 -33.70 13.24
N GLU A 265 -8.59 -35.00 13.06
CA GLU A 265 -7.55 -36.03 13.10
C GLU A 265 -7.77 -36.98 11.91
N GLY A 266 -6.75 -37.21 11.12
CA GLY A 266 -6.87 -38.06 9.93
C GLY A 266 -5.57 -38.24 9.17
N THR A 267 -5.65 -38.87 8.01
CA THR A 267 -4.53 -39.13 7.09
C THR A 267 -4.47 -38.11 5.96
N ASP A 268 -5.52 -37.31 5.78
CA ASP A 268 -5.60 -36.32 4.73
C ASP A 268 -4.93 -35.00 5.16
N THR A 269 -4.27 -34.33 4.22
CA THR A 269 -3.59 -33.05 4.42
C THR A 269 -4.49 -31.90 4.01
N VAL A 270 -5.78 -31.99 4.36
CA VAL A 270 -6.80 -31.01 3.99
C VAL A 270 -7.83 -30.87 5.12
N TYR A 271 -8.27 -29.63 5.34
CA TYR A 271 -9.37 -29.29 6.24
C TYR A 271 -10.21 -28.17 5.62
N THR A 272 -11.53 -28.30 5.64
CA THR A 272 -12.42 -27.20 5.21
C THR A 272 -12.88 -26.42 6.44
N ALA A 273 -12.41 -25.18 6.54
CA ALA A 273 -12.87 -24.22 7.54
C ALA A 273 -14.15 -23.55 7.05
N GLU A 274 -15.16 -23.46 7.90
CA GLU A 274 -16.46 -22.86 7.60
C GLU A 274 -16.80 -21.73 8.58
N ASN A 275 -17.78 -20.90 8.23
CA ASN A 275 -18.21 -19.74 9.01
C ASN A 275 -17.07 -18.73 9.27
N LEU A 276 -16.22 -18.56 8.27
CA LEU A 276 -15.12 -17.59 8.33
C LEU A 276 -15.66 -16.16 8.20
N ARG A 277 -15.15 -15.27 9.05
CA ARG A 277 -15.47 -13.83 9.05
C ARG A 277 -14.21 -13.01 8.86
N ASN A 278 -14.28 -11.98 8.04
CA ASN A 278 -13.14 -11.13 7.68
C ASN A 278 -12.58 -10.28 8.85
N LEU A 279 -13.36 -10.07 9.90
CA LEU A 279 -12.89 -9.37 11.10
C LEU A 279 -12.02 -10.24 12.01
N ASN A 280 -12.05 -11.55 11.82
CA ASN A 280 -11.28 -12.49 12.62
C ASN A 280 -9.96 -12.85 11.95
N THR A 281 -8.90 -12.96 12.75
CA THR A 281 -7.70 -13.69 12.39
C THR A 281 -7.87 -15.14 12.84
N TYR A 282 -7.61 -16.06 11.95
CA TYR A 282 -7.70 -17.49 12.22
C TYR A 282 -6.30 -18.06 12.36
N TYR A 283 -6.10 -18.85 13.40
CA TYR A 283 -4.86 -19.54 13.73
C TYR A 283 -5.05 -21.04 13.53
N TRP A 284 -4.04 -21.71 13.04
CA TRP A 284 -4.06 -23.15 12.86
C TRP A 284 -2.68 -23.76 12.98
N ARG A 285 -2.63 -25.02 13.41
CA ARG A 285 -1.42 -25.79 13.63
C ARG A 285 -1.65 -27.24 13.22
N VAL A 286 -0.62 -27.90 12.72
CA VAL A 286 -0.63 -29.33 12.38
C VAL A 286 0.47 -30.04 13.14
N ASP A 287 0.12 -31.00 14.00
CA ASP A 287 1.07 -31.87 14.63
C ASP A 287 1.16 -33.18 13.83
N GLU A 288 2.36 -33.61 13.50
CA GLU A 288 2.62 -34.79 12.68
C GLU A 288 2.85 -36.03 13.54
N VAL A 289 2.18 -37.14 13.20
CA VAL A 289 2.32 -38.41 13.92
C VAL A 289 3.03 -39.42 13.06
N ALA A 290 4.20 -39.87 13.47
CA ALA A 290 4.98 -40.93 12.82
C ALA A 290 4.42 -42.32 13.08
N ALA A 291 4.87 -43.34 12.31
CA ALA A 291 4.42 -44.72 12.42
C ALA A 291 4.74 -45.37 13.79
N ASP A 292 5.74 -44.90 14.49
CA ASP A 292 6.10 -45.34 15.86
C ASP A 292 5.26 -44.67 16.95
N GLY A 293 4.36 -43.75 16.57
CA GLY A 293 3.53 -43.00 17.50
C GLY A 293 4.16 -41.71 18.02
N THR A 294 5.37 -41.36 17.58
CA THR A 294 5.99 -40.08 17.93
C THR A 294 5.16 -38.93 17.32
N VAL A 295 4.85 -37.93 18.15
CA VAL A 295 4.14 -36.71 17.74
C VAL A 295 5.14 -35.57 17.66
N THR A 296 5.28 -34.98 16.49
CA THR A 296 6.02 -33.72 16.31
C THR A 296 5.04 -32.57 16.21
N ARG A 297 5.12 -31.66 17.17
CA ARG A 297 4.27 -30.46 17.23
C ARG A 297 4.67 -29.47 16.14
N GLY A 298 3.66 -28.95 15.42
CA GLY A 298 3.83 -27.87 14.44
C GLY A 298 3.87 -26.48 15.08
N GLU A 299 4.36 -25.50 14.32
CA GLU A 299 4.21 -24.09 14.68
C GLU A 299 2.81 -23.60 14.23
N PRO A 300 2.20 -22.68 14.96
CA PRO A 300 0.94 -22.07 14.53
C PRO A 300 1.13 -21.16 13.34
N TRP A 301 0.33 -21.34 12.33
CA TRP A 301 0.14 -20.41 11.20
C TRP A 301 -1.14 -19.61 11.39
N HIS A 302 -1.26 -18.48 10.68
CA HIS A 302 -2.47 -17.66 10.76
C HIS A 302 -2.82 -17.03 9.41
N PHE A 303 -4.09 -16.69 9.26
CA PHE A 303 -4.59 -15.98 8.08
C PHE A 303 -5.81 -15.15 8.44
N ARG A 304 -6.18 -14.25 7.53
CA ARG A 304 -7.42 -13.48 7.61
C ARG A 304 -8.16 -13.52 6.27
N PRO A 305 -9.48 -13.75 6.24
CA PRO A 305 -10.27 -13.58 5.04
C PRO A 305 -10.24 -12.13 4.54
N ARG A 306 -10.14 -11.98 3.22
CA ARG A 306 -10.21 -10.65 2.60
C ARG A 306 -11.61 -10.07 2.69
N HIS A 307 -11.71 -8.76 2.61
CA HIS A 307 -12.96 -8.03 2.44
C HIS A 307 -12.69 -6.75 1.65
N LEU A 308 -13.71 -6.19 0.99
CA LEU A 308 -13.55 -4.92 0.30
C LEU A 308 -13.11 -3.84 1.29
N ALA A 309 -12.20 -2.97 0.85
CA ALA A 309 -11.71 -1.84 1.64
C ALA A 309 -12.86 -0.92 2.10
N PHE A 310 -13.83 -0.71 1.21
CA PHE A 310 -15.09 0.01 1.45
C PHE A 310 -16.08 -0.34 0.32
N PRO A 311 -17.39 -0.11 0.46
CA PRO A 311 -18.33 -0.24 -0.65
C PRO A 311 -17.94 0.63 -1.84
N GLY A 312 -17.79 0.02 -3.03
CA GLY A 312 -17.30 0.71 -4.23
C GLY A 312 -15.76 0.71 -4.39
N ALA A 313 -15.03 0.00 -3.54
CA ALA A 313 -13.62 -0.27 -3.79
C ALA A 313 -13.47 -1.25 -4.97
N GLU A 314 -12.72 -0.87 -5.99
CA GLU A 314 -12.57 -1.62 -7.23
C GLU A 314 -11.09 -1.88 -7.57
N GLY A 315 -10.83 -2.66 -8.62
CA GLY A 315 -9.48 -2.94 -9.09
C GLY A 315 -8.68 -3.91 -8.20
N TYR A 316 -7.37 -3.88 -8.36
CA TYR A 316 -6.48 -4.86 -7.71
C TYR A 316 -6.19 -4.52 -6.24
N GLY A 317 -6.26 -3.23 -5.83
CA GLY A 317 -6.12 -2.80 -4.44
C GLY A 317 -7.41 -2.83 -3.62
N ARG A 318 -8.52 -3.35 -4.16
CA ARG A 318 -9.85 -3.31 -3.53
C ARG A 318 -9.96 -4.03 -2.19
N TYR A 319 -9.00 -4.89 -1.86
CA TYR A 319 -8.98 -5.67 -0.62
C TYR A 319 -8.03 -5.12 0.44
N ALA A 320 -7.53 -3.88 0.28
CA ALA A 320 -6.73 -3.23 1.31
C ALA A 320 -7.44 -3.28 2.67
N ASN A 321 -6.75 -3.76 3.69
CA ASN A 321 -7.32 -3.92 5.02
C ASN A 321 -7.46 -2.58 5.76
N GLY A 322 -6.59 -1.63 5.48
CA GLY A 322 -6.55 -0.35 6.18
C GLY A 322 -6.37 -0.51 7.68
N GLY A 323 -7.01 0.38 8.42
CA GLY A 323 -7.01 0.38 9.88
C GLY A 323 -8.03 -0.56 10.54
N ARG A 324 -8.76 -1.36 9.77
CA ARG A 324 -9.85 -2.22 10.24
C ARG A 324 -9.47 -3.10 11.42
N GLY A 325 -10.19 -2.94 12.54
CA GLY A 325 -9.91 -3.67 13.78
C GLY A 325 -8.72 -3.11 14.57
N GLY A 326 -8.26 -1.90 14.24
CA GLY A 326 -7.15 -1.22 14.91
C GLY A 326 -7.58 -0.10 15.86
N VAL A 327 -6.60 0.74 16.21
CA VAL A 327 -6.83 1.92 17.06
C VAL A 327 -7.28 3.12 16.22
N VAL A 328 -8.00 4.04 16.83
CA VAL A 328 -8.34 5.32 16.21
C VAL A 328 -7.34 6.37 16.65
N TYR A 329 -6.86 7.15 15.70
CA TYR A 329 -5.93 8.24 15.94
C TYR A 329 -6.52 9.57 15.46
N HIS A 330 -6.65 10.52 16.37
CA HIS A 330 -7.22 11.85 16.12
C HIS A 330 -6.15 12.86 15.75
N VAL A 331 -6.25 13.45 14.56
CA VAL A 331 -5.47 14.62 14.17
C VAL A 331 -6.16 15.86 14.72
N THR A 332 -5.60 16.46 15.76
CA THR A 332 -6.20 17.52 16.54
C THR A 332 -5.56 18.89 16.30
N ASN A 333 -4.51 18.97 15.49
CA ASN A 333 -3.83 20.22 15.18
C ASN A 333 -3.27 20.23 13.76
N LEU A 334 -2.89 21.41 13.27
CA LEU A 334 -2.35 21.61 11.92
C LEU A 334 -0.80 21.67 11.90
N LEU A 335 -0.14 21.21 12.96
CA LEU A 335 1.32 21.20 13.05
C LEU A 335 1.90 19.98 12.39
N ASP A 336 3.09 20.13 11.79
CA ASP A 336 3.88 19.04 11.24
C ASP A 336 5.13 18.78 12.11
N ASP A 337 4.94 18.61 13.42
CA ASP A 337 6.02 18.53 14.42
C ASP A 337 6.36 17.10 14.87
N GLY A 338 5.56 16.11 14.45
CA GLY A 338 5.74 14.70 14.82
C GLY A 338 5.38 14.41 16.28
N GLN A 339 4.64 15.30 16.94
CA GLN A 339 4.12 15.07 18.28
C GLN A 339 2.68 14.55 18.23
N PRO A 340 2.19 13.89 19.30
CA PRO A 340 0.79 13.46 19.37
C PRO A 340 -0.18 14.56 19.01
N GLY A 341 -1.20 14.24 18.22
CA GLY A 341 -2.18 15.16 17.65
C GLY A 341 -1.78 15.71 16.27
N SER A 342 -0.52 15.59 15.82
CA SER A 342 -0.12 15.91 14.45
C SER A 342 -0.37 14.75 13.50
N PHE A 343 -0.65 15.03 12.23
CA PHE A 343 -0.80 14.00 11.20
C PHE A 343 0.48 13.15 11.04
N ARG A 344 1.66 13.77 11.07
CA ARG A 344 2.95 13.07 10.98
C ARG A 344 3.12 11.99 12.05
N TYR A 345 2.68 12.27 13.29
CA TYR A 345 2.76 11.27 14.35
C TYR A 345 1.95 10.02 14.02
N GLY A 346 0.71 10.17 13.55
CA GLY A 346 -0.16 9.05 13.14
C GLY A 346 0.43 8.23 11.99
N MET A 347 1.14 8.89 11.07
CA MET A 347 1.73 8.22 9.90
C MET A 347 3.07 7.54 10.19
N GLU A 348 3.99 8.20 10.90
CA GLU A 348 5.39 7.75 11.01
C GLU A 348 5.71 7.08 12.36
N ASN A 349 5.03 7.47 13.44
CA ASN A 349 5.37 7.04 14.79
C ASN A 349 4.43 5.96 15.34
N LEU A 350 3.14 6.03 15.00
CA LEU A 350 2.16 5.05 15.47
C LEU A 350 2.32 3.74 14.71
N LYS A 351 2.30 2.61 15.43
CA LYS A 351 2.51 1.27 14.88
C LYS A 351 1.22 0.44 14.91
N GLY A 352 1.15 -0.54 14.00
CA GLY A 352 0.02 -1.45 13.88
C GLY A 352 -1.18 -0.83 13.17
N LYS A 353 -2.29 -1.59 13.17
CA LYS A 353 -3.56 -1.20 12.53
C LYS A 353 -4.10 0.09 13.14
N ARG A 354 -4.42 1.08 12.30
CA ARG A 354 -4.90 2.38 12.77
C ARG A 354 -5.77 3.09 11.76
N THR A 355 -6.84 3.71 12.23
CA THR A 355 -7.66 4.64 11.45
C THR A 355 -7.36 6.07 11.88
N ILE A 356 -6.93 6.91 10.94
CA ILE A 356 -6.57 8.30 11.17
C ILE A 356 -7.76 9.17 10.79
N VAL A 357 -8.38 9.82 11.78
CA VAL A 357 -9.50 10.75 11.65
C VAL A 357 -9.04 12.18 11.95
N PHE A 358 -9.77 13.18 11.47
CA PHE A 358 -9.39 14.58 11.60
C PHE A 358 -10.44 15.35 12.41
N ASP A 359 -10.05 15.89 13.54
CA ASP A 359 -10.86 16.78 14.40
C ASP A 359 -10.63 18.26 14.07
N VAL A 360 -9.82 18.53 13.06
CA VAL A 360 -9.46 19.88 12.63
C VAL A 360 -9.53 19.99 11.10
N SER A 361 -9.95 21.15 10.61
CA SER A 361 -9.80 21.56 9.21
C SER A 361 -8.77 22.65 9.03
N GLY A 362 -8.18 22.74 7.85
CA GLY A 362 -7.20 23.75 7.53
C GLY A 362 -6.11 23.26 6.59
N ILE A 363 -5.01 24.04 6.54
CA ILE A 363 -3.82 23.68 5.75
C ILE A 363 -2.73 23.19 6.68
N ILE A 364 -2.18 21.99 6.40
CA ILE A 364 -0.99 21.45 7.09
C ILE A 364 0.23 21.62 6.17
N PRO A 365 1.11 22.58 6.46
CA PRO A 365 2.36 22.74 5.71
C PRO A 365 3.38 21.68 6.16
N LEU A 366 3.65 20.72 5.31
CA LEU A 366 4.60 19.66 5.58
C LEU A 366 6.05 20.18 5.53
N ARG A 367 6.85 19.87 6.54
CA ARG A 367 8.27 20.25 6.59
C ARG A 367 9.15 19.39 5.71
N THR A 368 8.80 18.14 5.58
CA THR A 368 9.49 17.13 4.76
C THR A 368 8.49 16.13 4.22
N THR A 369 8.87 15.37 3.21
CA THR A 369 8.09 14.24 2.74
C THR A 369 7.65 13.35 3.91
N ILE A 370 6.36 13.04 3.98
CA ILE A 370 5.81 12.04 4.90
C ILE A 370 5.93 10.67 4.22
N ARG A 371 6.37 9.67 4.98
CA ARG A 371 6.34 8.27 4.59
C ARG A 371 5.64 7.46 5.67
N SER A 372 4.79 6.56 5.29
CA SER A 372 4.19 5.66 6.26
C SER A 372 5.26 4.85 6.98
N GLY A 373 5.23 4.87 8.31
CA GLY A 373 6.17 4.12 9.14
C GLY A 373 5.74 2.68 9.40
N ASP A 374 4.53 2.30 8.98
CA ASP A 374 3.97 0.96 9.18
C ASP A 374 2.79 0.71 8.24
N ALA A 375 2.48 -0.57 7.97
CA ALA A 375 1.34 -1.01 7.17
C ALA A 375 -0.03 -0.75 7.87
N MET A 376 -1.11 -1.09 7.18
CA MET A 376 -2.47 -1.17 7.72
C MET A 376 -2.99 0.13 8.35
N ALA A 377 -3.07 1.18 7.55
CA ALA A 377 -3.67 2.44 7.96
C ALA A 377 -4.84 2.86 7.05
N THR A 378 -5.92 3.35 7.64
CA THR A 378 -6.96 4.09 6.93
C THR A 378 -6.77 5.59 7.20
N ILE A 379 -6.63 6.39 6.14
CA ILE A 379 -6.54 7.84 6.22
C ILE A 379 -7.87 8.42 5.73
N ALA A 380 -8.71 8.87 6.67
CA ALA A 380 -10.11 9.22 6.44
C ALA A 380 -10.30 10.74 6.37
N GLY A 381 -9.94 11.38 5.25
CA GLY A 381 -10.04 12.84 5.07
C GLY A 381 -11.48 13.39 5.14
N GLN A 382 -12.49 12.56 4.84
CA GLN A 382 -13.91 12.92 4.94
C GLN A 382 -14.39 13.22 6.36
N THR A 383 -13.63 12.82 7.40
CA THR A 383 -13.96 13.13 8.80
C THR A 383 -13.66 14.57 9.20
N ALA A 384 -12.81 15.26 8.45
CA ALA A 384 -12.41 16.63 8.79
C ALA A 384 -13.60 17.58 8.81
N PRO A 385 -13.68 18.49 9.81
CA PRO A 385 -14.73 19.49 9.84
C PRO A 385 -14.56 20.57 8.75
N GLY A 386 -15.52 21.48 8.66
CA GLY A 386 -15.43 22.69 7.82
C GLY A 386 -15.19 22.38 6.34
N LYS A 387 -14.14 22.96 5.76
CA LYS A 387 -13.77 22.77 4.35
C LYS A 387 -12.87 21.54 4.12
N GLY A 388 -12.56 20.78 5.16
CA GLY A 388 -11.69 19.62 5.10
C GLY A 388 -10.22 19.95 5.32
N ILE A 389 -9.34 18.97 5.04
CA ILE A 389 -7.91 19.09 5.24
C ILE A 389 -7.18 19.26 3.90
N CYS A 390 -6.15 20.11 3.86
CA CYS A 390 -5.27 20.29 2.72
C CYS A 390 -3.80 20.24 3.18
N PHE A 391 -3.02 19.38 2.59
CA PHE A 391 -1.56 19.35 2.80
C PHE A 391 -0.85 20.18 1.74
N CYS A 392 0.35 20.69 2.08
CA CYS A 392 1.19 21.42 1.14
C CYS A 392 2.68 21.27 1.44
N SER A 393 3.51 21.80 0.54
CA SER A 393 4.98 21.98 0.68
C SER A 393 5.82 20.71 0.60
N ALA A 394 5.26 19.51 0.65
CA ALA A 394 6.01 18.26 0.47
C ALA A 394 5.15 17.11 -0.03
N ALA A 395 5.80 16.02 -0.41
CA ALA A 395 5.18 14.78 -0.88
C ALA A 395 4.61 13.93 0.27
N MET A 396 3.69 13.02 -0.10
CA MET A 396 3.12 12.03 0.81
C MET A 396 3.22 10.63 0.19
N GLY A 397 3.99 9.74 0.82
CA GLY A 397 4.13 8.33 0.44
C GLY A 397 3.36 7.43 1.39
N PHE A 398 2.55 6.54 0.83
CA PHE A 398 1.75 5.58 1.56
C PHE A 398 2.32 4.17 1.38
N GLY A 399 2.05 3.30 2.34
CA GLY A 399 2.64 1.95 2.44
C GLY A 399 1.63 0.82 2.18
N ASP A 400 2.03 -0.38 2.60
CA ASP A 400 1.27 -1.59 2.40
C ASP A 400 -0.06 -1.58 3.16
N ASP A 401 -1.09 -2.18 2.57
CA ASP A 401 -2.41 -2.32 3.18
C ASP A 401 -3.04 -1.00 3.62
N GLN A 402 -2.86 0.07 2.82
CA GLN A 402 -3.39 1.39 3.20
C GLN A 402 -4.57 1.82 2.33
N ILE A 403 -5.55 2.42 3.00
CA ILE A 403 -6.73 3.05 2.41
C ILE A 403 -6.60 4.55 2.58
N VAL A 404 -6.59 5.31 1.46
CA VAL A 404 -6.44 6.77 1.46
C VAL A 404 -7.65 7.39 0.80
N ARG A 405 -8.47 8.12 1.54
CA ARG A 405 -9.70 8.71 1.00
C ARG A 405 -9.85 10.20 1.35
N PHE A 406 -10.30 10.97 0.39
CA PHE A 406 -10.66 12.39 0.52
C PHE A 406 -9.54 13.28 1.07
N ILE A 407 -8.30 13.03 0.61
CA ILE A 407 -7.13 13.84 0.96
C ILE A 407 -6.77 14.79 -0.19
N ARG A 408 -6.43 16.04 0.15
CA ARG A 408 -5.87 17.02 -0.77
C ARG A 408 -4.39 17.24 -0.49
N ASN A 409 -3.57 17.18 -1.54
CA ASN A 409 -2.19 17.65 -1.48
C ASN A 409 -1.96 18.71 -2.56
N ARG A 410 -1.82 19.96 -2.15
CA ARG A 410 -1.47 21.13 -2.98
C ARG A 410 -0.01 21.47 -2.70
N VAL A 411 0.94 20.81 -3.39
CA VAL A 411 2.36 20.89 -3.06
C VAL A 411 2.87 22.33 -3.09
N GLY A 412 2.73 23.01 -4.21
CA GLY A 412 3.16 24.40 -4.40
C GLY A 412 4.65 24.54 -4.66
N SER A 413 5.07 25.77 -4.95
CA SER A 413 6.47 26.13 -5.22
C SER A 413 7.34 25.93 -4.00
N GLY A 414 8.52 25.35 -4.18
CA GLY A 414 9.45 25.05 -3.08
C GLY A 414 10.50 24.01 -3.50
N PRO A 415 11.00 23.20 -2.57
CA PRO A 415 11.87 22.06 -2.91
C PRO A 415 11.18 21.09 -3.86
N THR A 416 11.93 20.47 -4.76
CA THR A 416 11.41 19.46 -5.69
C THR A 416 10.67 18.38 -4.93
N ALA A 417 9.38 18.21 -5.23
CA ALA A 417 8.55 17.22 -4.59
C ALA A 417 7.48 16.66 -5.54
N ASP A 418 7.24 15.35 -5.45
CA ASP A 418 6.05 14.70 -5.97
C ASP A 418 4.82 15.10 -5.16
N GLY A 419 3.64 14.70 -5.60
CA GLY A 419 2.40 14.90 -4.85
C GLY A 419 2.17 13.77 -3.84
N MET A 420 1.43 12.76 -4.25
CA MET A 420 1.14 11.56 -3.45
C MET A 420 1.54 10.29 -4.18
N GLY A 421 1.66 9.15 -3.49
CA GLY A 421 1.97 7.92 -4.19
C GLY A 421 2.05 6.67 -3.33
N PHE A 422 2.11 5.54 -4.05
CA PHE A 422 2.24 4.18 -3.54
C PHE A 422 3.58 3.53 -3.92
N ARG A 423 4.66 4.30 -3.96
CA ARG A 423 5.94 3.73 -4.36
C ARG A 423 6.30 2.54 -3.47
N SER A 424 6.46 1.37 -4.10
CA SER A 424 6.79 0.11 -3.44
C SER A 424 5.74 -0.37 -2.41
N ALA A 425 4.50 0.13 -2.43
CA ALA A 425 3.41 -0.34 -1.58
C ALA A 425 2.65 -1.50 -2.22
N HIS A 426 2.05 -2.36 -1.38
CA HIS A 426 1.24 -3.49 -1.80
C HIS A 426 -0.14 -3.44 -1.14
N GLU A 427 -1.15 -4.00 -1.83
CA GLU A 427 -2.53 -4.10 -1.31
C GLU A 427 -3.05 -2.73 -0.82
N ALA A 428 -2.97 -1.70 -1.66
CA ALA A 428 -3.33 -0.34 -1.26
C ALA A 428 -4.31 0.32 -2.23
N ILE A 429 -5.16 1.21 -1.72
CA ILE A 429 -6.15 1.94 -2.52
C ILE A 429 -6.19 3.42 -2.16
N MET A 430 -6.21 4.26 -3.21
CA MET A 430 -6.46 5.70 -3.10
C MET A 430 -7.74 6.05 -3.85
N ASP A 431 -8.65 6.72 -3.17
CA ASP A 431 -10.01 7.01 -3.64
C ASP A 431 -10.41 8.47 -3.34
N HIS A 432 -11.02 9.14 -4.32
CA HIS A 432 -11.53 10.51 -4.16
C HIS A 432 -10.52 11.49 -3.55
N CYS A 433 -9.26 11.41 -3.98
CA CYS A 433 -8.22 12.35 -3.57
C CYS A 433 -8.02 13.47 -4.62
N SER A 434 -7.32 14.53 -4.23
CA SER A 434 -6.98 15.62 -5.14
C SER A 434 -5.52 16.02 -4.98
N ILE A 435 -4.77 15.98 -6.08
CA ILE A 435 -3.32 16.20 -6.12
C ILE A 435 -3.03 17.32 -7.11
N SER A 436 -2.34 18.38 -6.67
CA SER A 436 -2.02 19.50 -7.56
C SER A 436 -0.71 20.18 -7.19
N TRP A 437 -0.19 20.95 -8.15
CA TRP A 437 0.97 21.83 -7.97
C TRP A 437 2.24 21.12 -7.56
N SER A 438 2.39 19.84 -7.95
CA SER A 438 3.65 19.12 -7.80
C SER A 438 4.74 19.72 -8.69
N ILE A 439 6.00 19.59 -8.26
CA ILE A 439 7.17 20.07 -9.03
C ILE A 439 7.76 18.95 -9.89
N ASP A 440 7.51 17.70 -9.56
CA ASP A 440 7.76 16.51 -10.40
C ASP A 440 6.40 15.81 -10.63
N GLU A 441 6.26 14.51 -10.42
CA GLU A 441 4.99 13.83 -10.66
C GLU A 441 3.93 14.17 -9.59
N GLY A 442 2.67 14.40 -10.03
CA GLY A 442 1.54 14.47 -9.09
C GLY A 442 1.34 13.17 -8.34
N PHE A 443 1.36 12.03 -9.05
CA PHE A 443 1.23 10.70 -8.46
C PHE A 443 2.31 9.75 -8.98
N SER A 444 2.81 8.85 -8.12
CA SER A 444 3.78 7.82 -8.52
C SER A 444 3.56 6.50 -7.77
N SER A 445 3.53 5.38 -8.51
CA SER A 445 3.35 4.03 -7.97
C SER A 445 4.39 3.02 -8.46
N ARG A 446 5.61 3.50 -8.75
CA ARG A 446 6.70 2.61 -9.15
C ARG A 446 6.90 1.49 -8.14
N GLU A 447 7.16 0.27 -8.61
CA GLU A 447 7.46 -0.90 -7.78
C GLU A 447 6.32 -1.30 -6.82
N ALA A 448 5.09 -0.81 -7.02
CA ALA A 448 3.93 -1.20 -6.24
C ALA A 448 3.34 -2.55 -6.68
N GLY A 449 2.48 -3.17 -5.88
CA GLY A 449 1.77 -4.40 -6.23
C GLY A 449 0.34 -4.40 -5.69
N ASN A 450 -0.62 -4.95 -6.44
CA ASN A 450 -2.03 -5.01 -6.05
C ASN A 450 -2.58 -3.67 -5.55
N ILE A 451 -2.44 -2.61 -6.35
CA ILE A 451 -2.89 -1.27 -5.98
C ILE A 451 -4.04 -0.77 -6.84
N THR A 452 -4.80 0.19 -6.30
CA THR A 452 -5.82 0.94 -7.05
C THR A 452 -5.68 2.44 -6.82
N LEU A 453 -5.77 3.21 -7.91
CA LEU A 453 -6.02 4.65 -7.91
C LEU A 453 -7.34 4.89 -8.63
N GLN A 454 -8.38 5.30 -7.91
CA GLN A 454 -9.71 5.57 -8.48
C GLN A 454 -10.24 6.93 -8.08
N HIS A 455 -11.13 7.51 -8.91
CA HIS A 455 -11.86 8.77 -8.67
C HIS A 455 -10.98 9.94 -8.18
N THR A 456 -9.70 9.94 -8.54
CA THR A 456 -8.72 10.92 -8.07
C THR A 456 -8.46 12.00 -9.14
N LEU A 457 -8.47 13.25 -8.71
CA LEU A 457 -8.08 14.40 -9.53
C LEU A 457 -6.57 14.64 -9.42
N ILE A 458 -5.87 14.67 -10.56
CA ILE A 458 -4.45 15.05 -10.66
C ILE A 458 -4.36 16.24 -11.62
N SER A 459 -4.01 17.41 -11.11
CA SER A 459 -4.13 18.63 -11.92
C SER A 459 -3.04 19.66 -11.67
N GLU A 460 -2.79 20.49 -12.69
CA GLU A 460 -1.92 21.66 -12.60
C GLU A 460 -0.56 21.40 -11.96
N ALA A 461 0.10 20.28 -12.31
CA ALA A 461 1.50 20.12 -11.99
C ALA A 461 2.29 21.31 -12.55
N LEU A 462 3.14 21.96 -11.72
CA LEU A 462 3.79 23.23 -12.04
C LEU A 462 4.77 23.05 -13.20
N ASN A 463 4.53 23.78 -14.30
CA ASN A 463 5.21 23.51 -15.57
C ASN A 463 6.64 24.06 -15.62
N VAL A 464 6.90 25.23 -15.04
CA VAL A 464 8.24 25.80 -14.87
C VAL A 464 8.43 26.20 -13.42
N ALA A 465 8.64 25.20 -12.59
CA ALA A 465 9.10 25.36 -11.22
C ALA A 465 10.59 25.04 -11.13
N ASP A 466 11.27 25.59 -10.15
CA ASP A 466 12.72 25.41 -9.97
C ASP A 466 13.03 23.98 -9.44
N HIS A 467 13.24 23.07 -10.38
CA HIS A 467 13.49 21.66 -10.08
C HIS A 467 15.00 21.40 -9.92
N ASP A 468 15.41 20.81 -8.79
CA ASP A 468 16.83 20.61 -8.42
C ASP A 468 17.71 19.85 -9.44
N LYS A 469 17.10 19.00 -10.27
CA LYS A 469 17.81 18.15 -11.25
C LYS A 469 17.99 18.77 -12.62
N TYR A 470 17.36 19.91 -12.90
CA TYR A 470 17.28 20.47 -14.25
C TYR A 470 17.68 21.94 -14.25
N ASP A 471 18.06 22.43 -15.42
CA ASP A 471 18.41 23.85 -15.61
C ASP A 471 17.19 24.75 -15.35
N GLU A 472 17.47 25.96 -14.85
CA GLU A 472 16.45 27.00 -14.63
C GLU A 472 15.61 27.23 -15.89
N GLY A 473 14.28 27.27 -15.73
CA GLY A 473 13.35 27.43 -16.82
C GLY A 473 13.01 26.17 -17.61
N SER A 474 13.53 25.01 -17.22
CA SER A 474 13.14 23.72 -17.80
C SER A 474 11.67 23.42 -17.50
N ARG A 475 11.00 22.82 -18.49
CA ARG A 475 9.56 22.49 -18.37
C ARG A 475 9.37 21.10 -17.80
N HIS A 476 8.46 20.97 -16.83
CA HIS A 476 8.07 19.73 -16.18
C HIS A 476 6.54 19.55 -16.25
N GLY A 477 5.79 19.88 -15.22
CA GLY A 477 4.33 19.80 -15.20
C GLY A 477 3.83 18.37 -15.44
N PHE A 478 4.34 17.38 -14.69
CA PHE A 478 4.06 15.97 -14.90
C PHE A 478 2.88 15.49 -14.04
N ALA A 479 1.86 14.88 -14.69
CA ALA A 479 0.70 14.36 -13.99
C ALA A 479 1.04 13.14 -13.12
N ALA A 480 1.43 12.04 -13.75
CA ALA A 480 1.56 10.77 -13.02
C ALA A 480 2.52 9.79 -13.68
N VAL A 481 3.09 8.93 -12.82
CA VAL A 481 3.75 7.68 -13.22
C VAL A 481 2.92 6.52 -12.67
N PHE A 482 2.30 5.77 -13.59
CA PHE A 482 1.57 4.54 -13.28
C PHE A 482 2.52 3.36 -13.48
N GLY A 483 2.86 2.69 -12.40
CA GLY A 483 3.77 1.56 -12.35
C GLY A 483 3.29 0.52 -11.35
N GLY A 484 4.01 -0.58 -11.29
CA GLY A 484 3.72 -1.66 -10.35
C GLY A 484 3.22 -2.95 -11.03
N ASP A 485 3.01 -3.98 -10.21
CA ASP A 485 2.62 -5.32 -10.65
C ASP A 485 1.68 -5.99 -9.62
N ILE A 486 0.38 -5.89 -9.71
CA ILE A 486 -0.45 -5.26 -10.74
C ILE A 486 -1.07 -3.95 -10.21
N GLY A 487 -1.29 -2.95 -11.08
CA GLY A 487 -1.94 -1.70 -10.68
C GLY A 487 -3.18 -1.39 -11.52
N SER A 488 -4.29 -1.00 -10.86
CA SER A 488 -5.50 -0.47 -11.47
C SER A 488 -5.57 1.04 -11.36
N PHE A 489 -5.82 1.71 -12.50
CA PHE A 489 -5.90 3.17 -12.57
C PHE A 489 -7.12 3.54 -13.40
N HIS A 490 -8.22 3.95 -12.74
CA HIS A 490 -9.49 4.16 -13.45
C HIS A 490 -10.32 5.28 -12.83
N HIS A 491 -11.23 5.82 -13.64
CA HIS A 491 -12.14 6.89 -13.27
C HIS A 491 -11.44 8.14 -12.67
N ASN A 492 -10.17 8.37 -13.06
CA ASN A 492 -9.40 9.54 -12.64
C ASN A 492 -9.51 10.67 -13.67
N LEU A 493 -9.36 11.91 -13.20
CA LEU A 493 -9.23 13.09 -14.05
C LEU A 493 -7.78 13.61 -13.97
N LEU A 494 -7.06 13.60 -15.10
CA LEU A 494 -5.75 14.20 -15.26
C LEU A 494 -5.92 15.50 -16.08
N ALA A 495 -5.94 16.66 -15.43
CA ALA A 495 -6.29 17.92 -16.07
C ALA A 495 -5.20 18.98 -15.98
N ASN A 496 -4.96 19.70 -17.06
CA ASN A 496 -4.02 20.83 -17.09
C ASN A 496 -2.58 20.48 -16.68
N ASN A 497 -2.10 19.29 -17.05
CA ASN A 497 -0.71 18.87 -16.83
C ASN A 497 0.03 18.83 -18.18
N SER A 498 1.27 19.32 -18.22
CA SER A 498 2.04 19.43 -19.45
C SER A 498 2.38 18.06 -20.06
N GLY A 499 2.69 17.06 -19.25
CA GLY A 499 3.08 15.74 -19.70
C GLY A 499 2.80 14.63 -18.69
N ARG A 500 3.15 13.38 -19.05
CA ARG A 500 2.93 12.18 -18.23
C ARG A 500 1.46 11.99 -17.81
N ASN A 501 0.55 11.97 -18.81
CA ASN A 501 -0.90 11.81 -18.58
C ASN A 501 -1.46 10.43 -19.01
N PRO A 502 -1.02 9.29 -18.40
CA PRO A 502 0.14 9.09 -17.52
C PRO A 502 1.43 8.73 -18.27
N ARG A 503 2.57 8.61 -17.55
CA ARG A 503 3.68 7.77 -17.97
C ARG A 503 3.43 6.34 -17.47
N LEU A 504 3.52 5.36 -18.35
CA LEU A 504 3.59 3.94 -18.01
C LEU A 504 5.03 3.63 -17.61
N ASP A 505 5.22 3.00 -16.45
CA ASP A 505 6.54 2.67 -15.91
C ASP A 505 6.48 1.30 -15.22
N GLY A 506 6.41 0.25 -16.04
CA GLY A 506 6.42 -1.13 -15.53
C GLY A 506 7.73 -1.50 -14.86
N GLY A 507 8.83 -0.87 -15.31
CA GLY A 507 10.15 -1.14 -14.77
C GLY A 507 10.76 -2.46 -15.22
N MET A 508 11.80 -2.89 -14.53
CA MET A 508 12.48 -4.18 -14.75
C MET A 508 12.82 -4.83 -13.42
N ASP A 509 12.80 -6.16 -13.39
CA ASP A 509 13.29 -6.93 -12.25
C ASP A 509 14.84 -6.90 -12.15
N GLY A 510 15.38 -7.49 -11.07
CA GLY A 510 16.81 -7.58 -10.83
C GLY A 510 17.58 -8.41 -11.87
N ASN A 511 16.88 -9.20 -12.70
CA ASN A 511 17.43 -10.05 -13.75
C ASN A 511 17.27 -9.45 -15.15
N GLY A 512 16.70 -8.23 -15.24
CA GLY A 512 16.51 -7.50 -16.48
C GLY A 512 15.29 -7.91 -17.29
N TYR A 513 14.29 -8.55 -16.68
CA TYR A 513 13.01 -8.78 -17.33
C TYR A 513 12.11 -7.54 -17.19
N TYR A 514 11.39 -7.21 -18.28
CA TYR A 514 10.33 -6.21 -18.20
C TYR A 514 9.26 -6.64 -17.22
N MET A 515 8.86 -5.70 -16.38
CA MET A 515 7.85 -5.87 -15.35
C MET A 515 6.64 -4.97 -15.62
N GLY A 516 5.66 -5.07 -14.76
CA GLY A 516 4.50 -4.21 -14.72
C GLY A 516 3.32 -4.78 -15.49
N ARG A 517 2.25 -5.03 -14.75
CA ARG A 517 0.92 -5.31 -15.27
C ARG A 517 0.04 -4.12 -14.91
N LEU A 518 -0.38 -3.33 -15.90
CA LEU A 518 -1.07 -2.06 -15.68
C LEU A 518 -2.46 -2.10 -16.31
N ASP A 519 -3.49 -1.89 -15.51
CA ASP A 519 -4.88 -1.79 -15.94
C ASP A 519 -5.32 -0.32 -15.91
N ILE A 520 -5.35 0.34 -17.07
CA ILE A 520 -5.55 1.78 -17.24
C ILE A 520 -6.79 2.01 -18.10
N PHE A 521 -7.92 2.32 -17.47
CA PHE A 521 -9.19 2.46 -18.18
C PHE A 521 -10.09 3.54 -17.60
N ASN A 522 -11.04 4.02 -18.38
CA ASN A 522 -12.05 5.00 -17.98
C ASN A 522 -11.50 6.28 -17.33
N ASN A 523 -10.23 6.63 -17.61
CA ASN A 523 -9.69 7.91 -17.17
C ASN A 523 -10.06 9.02 -18.17
N VAL A 524 -10.19 10.23 -17.65
CA VAL A 524 -10.38 11.46 -18.43
C VAL A 524 -9.08 12.25 -18.39
N VAL A 525 -8.58 12.64 -19.57
CA VAL A 525 -7.38 13.49 -19.70
C VAL A 525 -7.72 14.76 -20.44
N TYR A 526 -7.33 15.91 -19.89
CA TYR A 526 -7.63 17.22 -20.45
C TYR A 526 -6.41 18.13 -20.52
N ASN A 527 -6.23 18.83 -21.66
CA ASN A 527 -5.34 19.98 -21.86
C ASN A 527 -3.85 19.69 -21.53
N TRP A 528 -3.23 18.79 -22.26
CA TRP A 528 -1.78 18.52 -22.20
C TRP A 528 -1.01 19.36 -23.25
N ASN A 529 0.28 19.61 -23.02
CA ASN A 529 1.14 20.27 -23.98
C ASN A 529 2.18 19.34 -24.61
N ALA A 530 3.01 18.68 -23.80
CA ALA A 530 4.13 17.88 -24.28
C ALA A 530 3.72 16.47 -24.68
N HIS A 531 3.34 15.64 -23.70
CA HIS A 531 3.01 14.24 -23.93
C HIS A 531 1.70 13.87 -23.20
N PRO A 532 0.71 13.28 -23.91
CA PRO A 532 -0.42 12.64 -23.24
C PRO A 532 0.09 11.37 -22.50
N ALA A 533 -0.30 10.17 -22.88
CA ALA A 533 0.30 8.97 -22.28
C ALA A 533 1.52 8.49 -23.06
N TYR A 534 2.51 7.91 -22.35
CA TYR A 534 3.66 7.25 -22.98
C TYR A 534 4.38 6.32 -21.98
N GLY A 535 5.20 5.42 -22.49
CA GLY A 535 6.10 4.60 -21.69
C GLY A 535 6.01 3.10 -22.00
N GLU A 536 6.55 2.30 -21.10
CA GLU A 536 6.70 0.86 -21.24
C GLU A 536 6.04 0.08 -20.10
N SER A 537 5.59 -1.16 -20.40
CA SER A 537 5.11 -2.12 -19.42
C SER A 537 5.17 -3.53 -20.02
N HIS A 538 5.40 -4.56 -19.19
CA HIS A 538 5.34 -5.93 -19.63
C HIS A 538 3.97 -6.24 -20.26
N GLU A 539 2.89 -5.94 -19.53
CA GLU A 539 1.52 -6.11 -20.00
C GLU A 539 0.68 -4.91 -19.58
N ALA A 540 0.07 -4.21 -20.52
CA ALA A 540 -0.80 -3.08 -20.22
C ALA A 540 -2.18 -3.25 -20.89
N ASN A 541 -3.24 -3.27 -20.08
CA ASN A 541 -4.58 -2.97 -20.56
C ASN A 541 -4.74 -1.45 -20.58
N PHE A 542 -4.84 -0.87 -21.75
CA PHE A 542 -5.03 0.58 -21.93
C PHE A 542 -6.28 0.83 -22.79
N HIS A 543 -7.43 0.98 -22.13
CA HIS A 543 -8.69 0.97 -22.88
C HIS A 543 -9.74 1.94 -22.32
N ARG A 544 -10.68 2.36 -23.21
CA ARG A 544 -11.84 3.18 -22.86
C ARG A 544 -11.52 4.47 -22.11
N ASN A 545 -10.31 5.02 -22.31
CA ASN A 545 -9.94 6.33 -21.77
C ASN A 545 -10.44 7.43 -22.69
N TYR A 546 -10.80 8.59 -22.14
CA TYR A 546 -11.30 9.75 -22.84
C TYR A 546 -10.30 10.89 -22.80
N TYR A 547 -9.74 11.26 -23.95
CA TYR A 547 -8.75 12.33 -24.10
C TYR A 547 -9.39 13.52 -24.75
N LYS A 548 -9.46 14.67 -24.06
CA LYS A 548 -10.02 15.92 -24.56
C LYS A 548 -8.93 16.96 -24.72
N MET A 549 -8.67 17.37 -25.95
CA MET A 549 -7.73 18.46 -26.22
C MET A 549 -8.21 19.75 -25.57
N GLY A 550 -7.27 20.52 -25.04
CA GLY A 550 -7.52 21.86 -24.49
C GLY A 550 -6.72 22.93 -25.22
N PRO A 551 -6.76 24.17 -24.72
CA PRO A 551 -6.11 25.32 -25.38
C PRO A 551 -4.60 25.22 -25.53
N ALA A 552 -3.90 24.51 -24.60
CA ALA A 552 -2.45 24.29 -24.63
C ALA A 552 -2.05 23.05 -25.43
N THR A 553 -3.01 22.20 -25.82
CA THR A 553 -2.70 20.91 -26.45
C THR A 553 -2.07 21.06 -27.81
N THR A 554 -0.87 20.48 -27.99
CA THR A 554 -0.15 20.50 -29.28
C THR A 554 -0.01 19.13 -29.93
N ARG A 555 -0.21 18.04 -29.17
CA ARG A 555 -0.05 16.65 -29.61
C ARG A 555 -1.41 15.97 -29.74
N GLN A 556 -1.71 15.48 -30.95
CA GLN A 556 -3.01 14.88 -31.32
C GLN A 556 -2.92 13.34 -31.33
N TRP A 557 -2.46 12.75 -30.23
CA TRP A 557 -2.42 11.32 -30.04
C TRP A 557 -2.71 11.00 -28.57
N ILE A 558 -3.01 9.73 -28.25
CA ILE A 558 -3.39 9.26 -26.94
C ILE A 558 -2.20 8.62 -26.24
N LEU A 559 -1.67 7.54 -26.80
CA LEU A 559 -0.58 6.75 -26.22
C LEU A 559 0.60 6.68 -27.18
N ARG A 560 1.79 6.90 -26.68
CA ARG A 560 3.05 6.50 -27.29
C ARG A 560 3.57 5.30 -26.53
N ALA A 561 3.28 4.11 -26.99
CA ALA A 561 3.77 2.89 -26.41
C ALA A 561 5.24 2.68 -26.79
N ASP A 562 6.12 2.58 -25.80
CA ASP A 562 7.50 2.22 -26.00
C ASP A 562 7.60 0.68 -26.05
N VAL A 563 8.17 0.13 -27.13
CA VAL A 563 8.47 -1.29 -27.29
C VAL A 563 9.94 -1.39 -27.63
N ASN A 564 10.76 -1.79 -26.71
CA ASN A 564 12.21 -1.71 -26.86
C ASN A 564 12.86 -2.99 -26.38
N GLN A 565 13.62 -3.63 -27.25
CA GLN A 565 14.64 -4.56 -26.80
C GLN A 565 15.95 -3.80 -26.63
N ARG A 566 16.23 -3.28 -25.42
CA ARG A 566 17.46 -2.55 -25.12
C ARG A 566 18.52 -3.51 -24.60
N GLY A 567 19.52 -3.82 -25.43
CA GLY A 567 20.70 -4.55 -25.01
C GLY A 567 20.40 -5.96 -24.46
N SER A 568 20.59 -6.14 -23.15
CA SER A 568 20.37 -7.42 -22.46
C SER A 568 18.98 -7.57 -21.83
N ASN A 569 18.05 -6.63 -22.06
CA ASN A 569 16.70 -6.70 -21.50
C ASN A 569 15.97 -7.93 -22.04
N LYS A 570 15.20 -8.58 -21.19
CA LYS A 570 14.49 -9.83 -21.44
C LYS A 570 12.99 -9.64 -21.30
N GLY A 571 12.22 -10.58 -21.85
CA GLY A 571 10.76 -10.55 -21.81
C GLY A 571 10.16 -9.67 -22.89
N THR A 572 8.89 -9.35 -22.78
CA THR A 572 8.10 -8.65 -23.77
C THR A 572 7.44 -7.41 -23.18
N GLU A 573 7.12 -6.46 -24.04
CA GLU A 573 6.25 -5.31 -23.76
C GLU A 573 5.05 -5.43 -24.68
N SER A 574 3.85 -5.50 -24.10
CA SER A 574 2.63 -5.81 -24.83
C SER A 574 1.44 -5.00 -24.33
N TYR A 575 0.54 -4.65 -25.25
CA TYR A 575 -0.54 -3.71 -24.98
C TYR A 575 -1.87 -4.22 -25.52
N TYR A 576 -2.90 -4.23 -24.67
CA TYR A 576 -4.29 -4.24 -25.07
C TYR A 576 -4.75 -2.77 -25.20
N TYR A 577 -4.73 -2.22 -26.42
CA TYR A 577 -5.10 -0.82 -26.70
C TYR A 577 -6.44 -0.77 -27.43
N MET A 578 -7.55 -0.53 -26.70
CA MET A 578 -8.89 -0.64 -27.28
C MET A 578 -9.83 0.48 -26.82
N TYR A 579 -10.74 0.89 -27.69
CA TYR A 579 -11.92 1.73 -27.40
C TYR A 579 -11.61 3.11 -26.81
N ASN A 580 -10.38 3.59 -26.86
CA ASN A 580 -10.02 4.92 -26.39
C ASN A 580 -10.57 6.00 -27.34
N VAL A 581 -10.86 7.17 -26.83
CA VAL A 581 -11.45 8.29 -27.60
C VAL A 581 -10.59 9.54 -27.48
N LEU A 582 -10.32 10.21 -28.59
CA LEU A 582 -9.68 11.54 -28.66
C LEU A 582 -10.64 12.53 -29.28
N VAL A 583 -10.93 13.62 -28.55
CA VAL A 583 -11.77 14.72 -29.04
C VAL A 583 -11.04 16.05 -29.02
N ASP A 584 -11.52 16.99 -29.86
CA ASP A 584 -11.09 18.38 -29.76
C ASP A 584 -11.68 19.08 -28.52
N LYS A 585 -11.31 20.31 -28.27
CA LYS A 585 -11.79 21.10 -27.12
C LYS A 585 -13.32 21.29 -27.08
N ASN A 586 -14.00 21.12 -28.20
CA ASN A 586 -15.46 21.24 -28.31
C ASN A 586 -16.18 19.90 -28.23
N GLY A 587 -15.46 18.80 -27.98
CA GLY A 587 -16.00 17.44 -27.88
C GLY A 587 -16.20 16.74 -29.23
N LYS A 588 -15.73 17.33 -30.36
CA LYS A 588 -15.78 16.65 -31.66
C LYS A 588 -14.69 15.57 -31.74
N ALA A 589 -15.09 14.36 -32.04
CA ALA A 589 -14.16 13.24 -32.17
C ALA A 589 -13.12 13.49 -33.30
N ILE A 590 -11.85 13.34 -32.94
CA ILE A 590 -10.69 13.26 -33.83
C ILE A 590 -10.40 11.79 -34.09
N PHE A 591 -10.41 10.97 -33.06
CA PHE A 591 -10.34 9.50 -33.12
C PHE A 591 -11.39 8.90 -32.18
N ASP A 592 -12.13 7.94 -32.67
CA ASP A 592 -13.19 7.26 -31.92
C ASP A 592 -12.98 5.74 -32.00
N GLY A 593 -12.26 5.22 -31.01
CA GLY A 593 -11.96 3.79 -30.89
C GLY A 593 -13.18 2.89 -30.68
N THR A 594 -14.31 3.46 -30.26
CA THR A 594 -15.57 2.71 -30.13
C THR A 594 -16.15 2.27 -31.47
N LYS A 595 -15.79 2.97 -32.54
CA LYS A 595 -16.23 2.73 -33.93
C LYS A 595 -15.20 1.94 -34.73
N HIS A 596 -13.93 2.01 -34.38
CA HIS A 596 -12.83 1.52 -35.21
C HIS A 596 -12.04 0.36 -34.60
N GLY A 597 -12.45 -0.15 -33.43
CA GLY A 597 -11.73 -1.20 -32.71
C GLY A 597 -10.35 -0.74 -32.22
N ASN A 598 -9.37 -1.65 -32.23
CA ASN A 598 -8.01 -1.27 -31.93
C ASN A 598 -7.47 -0.35 -33.03
N GLY A 599 -7.17 0.88 -32.70
CA GLY A 599 -6.57 1.82 -33.61
C GLY A 599 -5.12 1.47 -33.97
N GLN A 600 -4.85 0.23 -34.38
CA GLN A 600 -3.51 -0.23 -34.82
C GLN A 600 -3.06 0.39 -36.14
N SER A 601 -3.87 1.21 -36.77
CA SER A 601 -3.40 1.92 -37.93
C SER A 601 -2.40 3.00 -37.52
N THR A 602 -1.21 2.68 -37.80
CA THR A 602 -0.01 3.49 -37.94
C THR A 602 -0.27 4.99 -38.02
N ASN A 603 0.32 5.75 -37.07
CA ASN A 603 0.87 7.07 -37.26
C ASN A 603 -0.02 8.28 -37.32
N THR A 604 -1.22 8.34 -36.91
CA THR A 604 -1.97 9.58 -36.67
C THR A 604 -3.48 9.38 -36.62
N ASP A 605 -4.00 8.42 -37.34
CA ASP A 605 -5.46 8.25 -37.44
C ASP A 605 -6.07 7.49 -36.27
N GLY A 606 -5.25 6.77 -35.48
CA GLY A 606 -5.69 5.89 -34.36
C GLY A 606 -5.49 6.44 -32.96
N GLY A 607 -5.02 7.69 -32.82
CA GLY A 607 -4.66 8.17 -31.48
C GLY A 607 -3.46 7.46 -30.87
N LEU A 608 -2.87 6.49 -31.57
CA LEU A 608 -1.71 5.73 -31.17
C LEU A 608 -0.47 6.18 -31.94
N TRP A 609 0.53 6.66 -31.20
CA TRP A 609 1.84 6.92 -31.81
C TRP A 609 2.72 5.69 -31.63
N GLN A 610 3.29 5.22 -32.75
CA GLN A 610 4.27 4.15 -32.66
C GLN A 610 5.61 4.62 -32.12
N LEU A 611 6.16 3.81 -31.26
CA LEU A 611 7.56 3.44 -31.05
C LEU A 611 8.64 4.45 -31.32
N VAL A 612 9.41 4.66 -30.28
CA VAL A 612 10.58 5.52 -30.28
C VAL A 612 11.78 4.92 -30.98
N ASN A 613 11.85 3.63 -31.20
CA ASN A 613 12.95 3.00 -31.94
C ASN A 613 12.46 1.96 -32.97
N GLU A 614 13.02 2.06 -34.16
CA GLU A 614 12.81 1.18 -35.32
C GLU A 614 13.31 -0.28 -35.11
N MET A 615 13.34 -0.77 -33.88
CA MET A 615 13.73 -2.17 -33.61
C MET A 615 12.53 -3.09 -33.91
N THR A 616 12.74 -3.99 -34.83
CA THR A 616 11.86 -5.13 -35.05
C THR A 616 11.99 -6.06 -33.86
N VAL A 617 10.94 -6.14 -33.05
CA VAL A 617 10.81 -7.15 -32.00
C VAL A 617 10.28 -8.45 -32.61
N ASP A 618 10.57 -9.59 -32.01
CA ASP A 618 10.17 -10.92 -32.51
C ASP A 618 8.81 -11.38 -31.94
N TRP A 619 8.14 -10.52 -31.18
CA TRP A 619 6.77 -10.76 -30.68
C TRP A 619 5.78 -9.74 -31.22
N ASN A 620 4.48 -10.03 -31.10
CA ASN A 620 3.41 -9.07 -31.39
C ASN A 620 3.12 -8.22 -30.15
N PRO A 621 3.44 -6.92 -30.12
CA PRO A 621 3.18 -6.07 -28.97
C PRO A 621 1.68 -5.70 -28.81
N TRP A 622 0.83 -6.02 -29.76
CA TRP A 622 -0.59 -5.64 -29.79
C TRP A 622 -1.47 -6.86 -29.65
N VAL A 623 -2.29 -6.90 -28.60
CA VAL A 623 -3.24 -7.99 -28.36
C VAL A 623 -4.68 -7.51 -28.52
N GLU A 624 -5.58 -8.43 -28.87
CA GLU A 624 -7.00 -8.14 -29.13
C GLU A 624 -7.88 -8.39 -27.88
N GLU A 625 -7.40 -9.18 -26.94
CA GLU A 625 -8.07 -9.47 -25.66
C GLU A 625 -7.28 -8.90 -24.49
N PRO A 626 -7.95 -8.48 -23.42
CA PRO A 626 -7.25 -8.00 -22.22
C PRO A 626 -6.46 -9.14 -21.57
N PHE A 627 -5.30 -8.81 -21.02
CA PHE A 627 -4.42 -9.78 -20.36
C PHE A 627 -5.07 -10.37 -19.08
N TYR A 628 -5.83 -9.54 -18.38
CA TYR A 628 -6.44 -9.89 -17.09
C TYR A 628 -7.71 -9.06 -16.87
N PRO A 629 -8.62 -9.51 -15.98
CA PRO A 629 -9.85 -8.79 -15.67
C PRO A 629 -9.58 -7.52 -14.87
N SER A 630 -10.39 -6.48 -15.07
CA SER A 630 -10.26 -5.18 -14.38
C SER A 630 -10.78 -5.20 -12.93
N TYR A 631 -11.64 -6.14 -12.58
CA TYR A 631 -12.33 -6.18 -11.25
C TYR A 631 -13.00 -4.85 -10.87
N ALA A 632 -13.59 -4.19 -11.85
CA ALA A 632 -14.24 -2.91 -11.72
C ALA A 632 -15.36 -2.78 -12.74
N ILE A 633 -16.23 -1.80 -12.58
CA ILE A 633 -17.22 -1.42 -13.60
C ILE A 633 -16.47 -0.76 -14.75
N VAL A 634 -16.61 -1.33 -15.95
CA VAL A 634 -15.95 -0.83 -17.15
C VAL A 634 -16.99 -0.20 -18.07
N GLU A 635 -16.96 1.13 -18.16
CA GLU A 635 -17.84 1.97 -18.96
C GLU A 635 -17.28 2.17 -20.37
N THR A 636 -18.08 2.70 -21.28
CA THR A 636 -17.53 3.25 -22.53
C THR A 636 -16.79 4.55 -22.22
N ALA A 637 -15.84 4.95 -23.06
CA ALA A 637 -15.10 6.22 -22.85
C ALA A 637 -16.01 7.45 -22.76
N TYR A 638 -17.15 7.45 -23.47
CA TYR A 638 -18.12 8.55 -23.42
C TYR A 638 -18.95 8.56 -22.12
N GLU A 639 -19.32 7.41 -21.59
CA GLU A 639 -19.95 7.29 -20.28
C GLU A 639 -18.97 7.71 -19.19
N ALA A 640 -17.75 7.16 -19.19
CA ALA A 640 -16.70 7.52 -18.26
C ALA A 640 -16.41 9.03 -18.21
N TYR A 641 -16.46 9.73 -19.36
CA TYR A 641 -16.34 11.18 -19.37
C TYR A 641 -17.40 11.87 -18.50
N LYS A 642 -18.63 11.36 -18.51
CA LYS A 642 -19.76 11.95 -17.77
C LYS A 642 -19.70 11.58 -16.28
N THR A 643 -19.43 10.31 -15.99
CA THR A 643 -19.38 9.81 -14.61
C THR A 643 -18.18 10.37 -13.86
N VAL A 644 -16.99 10.40 -14.47
CA VAL A 644 -15.79 11.00 -13.88
C VAL A 644 -16.00 12.48 -13.56
N LEU A 645 -16.51 13.28 -14.48
CA LEU A 645 -16.76 14.70 -14.20
C LEU A 645 -17.80 14.92 -13.09
N SER A 646 -18.67 13.96 -12.84
CA SER A 646 -19.69 14.03 -11.80
C SER A 646 -19.23 13.50 -10.44
N ASP A 647 -18.12 12.73 -10.38
CA ASP A 647 -17.68 12.07 -9.15
C ASP A 647 -16.16 11.85 -9.11
N VAL A 648 -15.39 12.92 -9.15
CA VAL A 648 -13.93 12.87 -9.10
C VAL A 648 -13.37 13.94 -8.17
N GLY A 649 -12.23 13.64 -7.56
CA GLY A 649 -11.52 14.53 -6.66
C GLY A 649 -12.01 14.44 -5.23
N CYS A 650 -11.55 15.35 -4.41
CA CYS A 650 -11.89 15.35 -2.99
C CYS A 650 -13.28 15.98 -2.76
N THR A 651 -14.33 15.22 -3.03
CA THR A 651 -15.72 15.68 -2.95
C THR A 651 -16.23 15.87 -1.52
N GLN A 652 -15.64 15.22 -0.55
CA GLN A 652 -15.98 15.28 0.87
C GLN A 652 -14.85 15.87 1.71
N PRO A 653 -15.16 16.53 2.83
CA PRO A 653 -16.49 17.01 3.25
C PRO A 653 -17.05 18.14 2.38
N VAL A 654 -16.22 18.80 1.60
CA VAL A 654 -16.60 19.89 0.68
C VAL A 654 -15.76 19.81 -0.59
N PHE A 655 -16.39 19.76 -1.75
CA PHE A 655 -15.71 19.91 -3.03
C PHE A 655 -15.21 21.34 -3.15
N ASP A 656 -13.89 21.56 -3.24
CA ASP A 656 -13.28 22.89 -3.19
C ASP A 656 -13.36 23.65 -4.52
N ASP A 657 -12.99 24.92 -4.52
CA ASP A 657 -13.11 25.76 -5.72
C ASP A 657 -12.06 25.42 -6.79
N HIS A 658 -10.90 24.90 -6.37
CA HIS A 658 -9.89 24.37 -7.30
C HIS A 658 -10.43 23.17 -8.08
N ASP A 659 -10.93 22.16 -7.39
CA ASP A 659 -11.44 20.93 -8.02
C ASP A 659 -12.65 21.24 -8.92
N LYS A 660 -13.60 22.06 -8.43
CA LYS A 660 -14.72 22.54 -9.25
C LYS A 660 -14.26 23.23 -10.51
N ARG A 661 -13.22 24.05 -10.44
CA ARG A 661 -12.66 24.76 -11.60
C ARG A 661 -12.07 23.77 -12.59
N GLN A 662 -11.29 22.78 -12.15
CA GLN A 662 -10.68 21.78 -13.02
C GLN A 662 -11.73 20.97 -13.77
N VAL A 663 -12.79 20.54 -13.08
CA VAL A 663 -13.93 19.85 -13.68
C VAL A 663 -14.63 20.74 -14.71
N ASN A 664 -14.92 22.00 -14.36
CA ASN A 664 -15.59 22.95 -15.28
C ASN A 664 -14.74 23.27 -16.52
N GLU A 665 -13.43 23.48 -16.37
CA GLU A 665 -12.53 23.73 -17.50
C GLU A 665 -12.46 22.51 -18.43
N THR A 666 -12.41 21.31 -17.87
CA THR A 666 -12.47 20.06 -18.62
C THR A 666 -13.79 19.93 -19.39
N GLN A 667 -14.93 20.19 -18.72
CA GLN A 667 -16.25 20.11 -19.33
C GLN A 667 -16.41 21.10 -20.50
N THR A 668 -16.01 22.37 -20.28
CA THR A 668 -16.22 23.44 -21.25
C THR A 668 -15.14 23.56 -22.31
N GLY A 669 -14.00 22.84 -22.15
CA GLY A 669 -12.85 22.95 -23.07
C GLY A 669 -12.14 24.30 -22.99
N THR A 670 -12.16 24.92 -21.80
CA THR A 670 -11.66 26.28 -21.56
C THR A 670 -10.52 26.30 -20.56
N TYR A 671 -10.07 27.49 -20.21
CA TYR A 671 -9.07 27.71 -19.14
C TYR A 671 -9.39 29.03 -18.45
N LYS A 672 -8.94 29.15 -17.20
CA LYS A 672 -9.04 30.41 -16.44
C LYS A 672 -7.68 31.10 -16.30
N TYR A 673 -6.62 30.32 -16.11
CA TYR A 673 -5.29 30.85 -15.81
C TYR A 673 -4.27 30.52 -16.90
N VAL A 674 -3.14 31.21 -16.87
CA VAL A 674 -2.06 31.10 -17.86
C VAL A 674 -0.74 31.09 -17.11
N GLY A 675 0.17 30.23 -17.50
CA GLY A 675 1.50 30.16 -16.91
C GLY A 675 2.28 31.46 -17.09
N SER A 676 2.75 32.06 -16.00
CA SER A 676 3.41 33.37 -15.99
C SER A 676 4.75 33.39 -16.75
N LYS A 677 5.46 32.27 -16.79
CA LYS A 677 6.75 32.13 -17.50
C LYS A 677 6.57 31.59 -18.92
N THR A 678 5.64 30.66 -19.12
CA THR A 678 5.47 29.97 -20.41
C THR A 678 4.42 30.56 -21.31
N GLY A 679 3.44 31.29 -20.77
CA GLY A 679 2.28 31.79 -21.53
C GLY A 679 1.30 30.69 -21.97
N LEU A 680 1.43 29.46 -21.42
CA LEU A 680 0.56 28.34 -21.80
C LEU A 680 -0.80 28.44 -21.10
N GLN A 681 -1.85 28.25 -21.89
CA GLN A 681 -3.24 28.40 -21.45
C GLN A 681 -3.71 27.19 -20.67
N GLY A 682 -4.03 27.38 -19.38
CA GLY A 682 -4.43 26.32 -18.45
C GLY A 682 -3.26 25.60 -17.76
N LEU A 683 -2.04 25.74 -18.27
CA LEU A 683 -0.83 25.16 -17.67
C LEU A 683 -0.09 26.24 -16.88
N ILE A 684 -0.18 26.21 -15.57
CA ILE A 684 0.44 27.20 -14.69
C ILE A 684 1.91 26.85 -14.39
N ASP A 685 2.70 27.84 -14.07
CA ASP A 685 4.14 27.72 -13.75
C ASP A 685 4.42 27.88 -12.25
N SER A 686 3.48 28.43 -11.52
CA SER A 686 3.45 28.62 -10.07
C SER A 686 2.01 28.63 -9.59
N GLU A 687 1.76 28.23 -8.36
CA GLU A 687 0.44 28.35 -7.71
C GLU A 687 -0.04 29.81 -7.64
N GLU A 688 0.88 30.76 -7.62
CA GLU A 688 0.55 32.21 -7.66
C GLU A 688 -0.14 32.64 -8.96
N ASP A 689 0.06 31.90 -10.06
CA ASP A 689 -0.61 32.16 -11.34
C ASP A 689 -2.14 32.01 -11.22
N CYS A 690 -2.60 31.19 -10.28
CA CYS A 690 -4.03 31.03 -9.99
C CYS A 690 -4.49 31.68 -8.67
N GLY A 691 -3.64 32.49 -8.04
CA GLY A 691 -3.95 33.23 -6.83
C GLY A 691 -3.54 32.54 -5.52
N GLY A 692 -2.82 31.44 -5.61
CA GLY A 692 -2.33 30.68 -4.45
C GLY A 692 -3.39 29.81 -3.78
N TYR A 693 -3.12 29.41 -2.55
CA TYR A 693 -4.00 28.54 -1.77
C TYR A 693 -5.34 29.22 -1.48
N GLU A 694 -6.41 28.45 -1.60
CA GLU A 694 -7.74 28.87 -1.18
C GLU A 694 -7.76 29.13 0.36
N ASP A 695 -8.81 29.84 0.79
CA ASP A 695 -9.11 29.96 2.21
C ASP A 695 -9.66 28.62 2.75
N TYR A 696 -8.91 28.02 3.66
CA TYR A 696 -9.33 26.85 4.44
C TYR A 696 -9.44 27.30 5.91
N PRO A 697 -10.62 27.70 6.37
CA PRO A 697 -10.82 28.12 7.76
C PRO A 697 -10.41 27.02 8.72
N GLU A 698 -9.67 27.40 9.76
CA GLU A 698 -9.38 26.50 10.86
C GLU A 698 -10.66 26.27 11.69
N VAL A 699 -11.18 25.08 11.66
CA VAL A 699 -12.33 24.64 12.47
C VAL A 699 -11.91 23.44 13.30
N TYR A 700 -12.19 23.49 14.57
CA TYR A 700 -11.88 22.41 15.53
C TYR A 700 -13.16 21.75 16.01
N ARG A 701 -13.17 20.44 16.16
CA ARG A 701 -14.24 19.72 16.83
C ARG A 701 -14.25 20.06 18.32
N PRO A 702 -15.41 20.29 18.94
CA PRO A 702 -15.48 20.47 20.39
C PRO A 702 -15.16 19.16 21.12
N ALA A 703 -14.73 19.26 22.38
CA ALA A 703 -14.31 18.07 23.15
C ALA A 703 -15.43 17.06 23.42
N ASN A 704 -16.70 17.44 23.28
CA ASN A 704 -17.88 16.59 23.38
C ASN A 704 -18.43 16.18 22.00
N TRP A 705 -17.62 16.21 20.97
CA TRP A 705 -18.01 15.75 19.65
C TRP A 705 -18.04 14.21 19.57
N ASP A 706 -17.06 13.58 20.19
CA ASP A 706 -16.79 12.16 20.27
C ASP A 706 -16.28 11.92 21.71
N THR A 707 -17.15 11.43 22.60
CA THR A 707 -16.90 11.41 24.03
C THR A 707 -15.92 10.32 24.44
N ASP A 708 -15.94 9.17 23.81
CA ASP A 708 -15.05 8.03 24.09
C ASP A 708 -13.87 7.90 23.15
N GLN A 709 -13.77 8.82 22.16
CA GLN A 709 -12.67 8.94 21.20
C GLN A 709 -12.44 7.70 20.33
N ASP A 710 -13.53 7.10 19.90
CA ASP A 710 -13.50 5.93 19.04
C ASP A 710 -13.65 6.26 17.54
N GLY A 711 -13.74 7.56 17.21
CA GLY A 711 -13.80 8.12 15.85
C GLY A 711 -15.22 8.32 15.33
N MET A 712 -16.23 7.92 16.09
CA MET A 712 -17.62 8.17 15.77
C MET A 712 -18.14 9.32 16.66
N PRO A 713 -18.87 10.29 16.10
CA PRO A 713 -19.41 11.37 16.93
C PRO A 713 -20.63 10.92 17.71
N ASP A 714 -20.81 11.48 18.92
CA ASP A 714 -21.94 11.17 19.83
C ASP A 714 -23.31 11.18 19.12
N TRP A 715 -23.53 12.13 18.18
CA TRP A 715 -24.79 12.22 17.44
C TRP A 715 -25.02 11.04 16.48
N TRP A 716 -23.94 10.46 15.91
CA TRP A 716 -24.04 9.27 15.05
C TRP A 716 -24.41 8.06 15.87
N GLU A 717 -23.74 7.86 16.98
CA GLU A 717 -23.97 6.76 17.90
C GLU A 717 -25.38 6.81 18.50
N GLU A 718 -25.86 8.00 18.91
CA GLU A 718 -27.23 8.20 19.35
C GLU A 718 -28.28 7.81 18.29
N LEU A 719 -27.97 8.03 17.00
CA LEU A 719 -28.88 7.69 15.89
C LEU A 719 -28.79 6.21 15.48
N THR A 720 -27.67 5.57 15.61
CA THR A 720 -27.43 4.16 15.23
C THR A 720 -27.62 3.19 16.38
N GLY A 721 -27.49 3.68 17.60
CA GLY A 721 -27.70 2.90 18.82
C GLY A 721 -26.47 2.23 19.39
N SER A 722 -25.26 2.67 18.97
CA SER A 722 -24.00 2.36 19.64
C SER A 722 -23.84 3.16 20.94
N ASP A 723 -22.82 2.86 21.75
CA ASP A 723 -22.65 3.46 23.09
C ASP A 723 -21.56 4.52 23.08
N LYS A 724 -21.95 5.79 22.98
CA LYS A 724 -21.05 6.97 22.97
C LYS A 724 -20.13 7.13 24.19
N ASN A 725 -20.16 6.21 25.17
CA ASN A 725 -19.27 6.24 26.34
C ASN A 725 -18.35 5.02 26.42
N THR A 726 -18.42 4.11 25.45
CA THR A 726 -17.62 2.89 25.43
C THR A 726 -17.12 2.65 24.02
N PRO A 727 -15.80 2.74 23.77
CA PRO A 727 -15.25 2.56 22.43
C PRO A 727 -15.68 1.21 21.83
N ASP A 728 -16.58 1.24 20.86
CA ASP A 728 -17.09 0.06 20.16
C ASP A 728 -16.89 0.10 18.65
N ASN A 729 -16.06 1.03 18.19
CA ASN A 729 -15.69 1.27 16.79
C ASN A 729 -15.34 0.04 15.97
N ASN A 730 -14.83 -1.02 16.58
CA ASN A 730 -14.43 -2.27 15.94
C ASN A 730 -15.50 -3.36 15.98
N ALA A 731 -16.68 -3.09 16.53
CA ALA A 731 -17.79 -4.02 16.49
C ALA A 731 -18.41 -4.08 15.07
N ASP A 732 -19.06 -5.22 14.77
CA ASP A 732 -19.80 -5.50 13.53
C ASP A 732 -21.09 -6.23 13.91
N PRO A 733 -22.11 -5.50 14.39
CA PRO A 733 -23.32 -6.13 14.92
C PRO A 733 -24.25 -6.71 13.86
N ASP A 734 -24.25 -6.18 12.64
CA ASP A 734 -25.07 -6.64 11.53
C ASP A 734 -24.37 -7.70 10.66
N SER A 735 -23.07 -7.91 10.92
CA SER A 735 -22.26 -8.96 10.30
C SER A 735 -22.07 -8.80 8.78
N ASP A 736 -22.04 -7.57 8.31
CA ASP A 736 -21.79 -7.27 6.90
C ASP A 736 -20.28 -7.23 6.55
N GLY A 737 -19.42 -7.25 7.59
CA GLY A 737 -17.95 -7.30 7.45
C GLY A 737 -17.27 -5.94 7.54
N TYR A 738 -18.02 -4.86 7.71
CA TYR A 738 -17.52 -3.55 8.09
C TYR A 738 -17.67 -3.33 9.60
N THR A 739 -16.83 -2.49 10.17
CA THR A 739 -16.94 -2.10 11.57
C THR A 739 -17.86 -0.89 11.70
N LEU A 740 -18.41 -0.64 12.90
CA LEU A 740 -19.24 0.54 13.16
C LEU A 740 -18.58 1.85 12.72
N LEU A 741 -17.26 1.97 12.93
CA LEU A 741 -16.52 3.13 12.43
C LEU A 741 -16.49 3.18 10.90
N GLU A 742 -16.28 2.04 10.23
CA GLU A 742 -16.29 1.99 8.76
C GLU A 742 -17.66 2.33 8.19
N ASP A 743 -18.76 1.95 8.84
CA ASP A 743 -20.12 2.36 8.48
C ASP A 743 -20.27 3.89 8.51
N TYR A 744 -19.77 4.52 9.57
CA TYR A 744 -19.73 5.98 9.66
C TYR A 744 -18.87 6.60 8.54
N LEU A 745 -17.66 6.08 8.30
CA LEU A 745 -16.78 6.56 7.24
C LEU A 745 -17.40 6.38 5.85
N ASN A 746 -18.08 5.28 5.60
CA ASN A 746 -18.77 5.01 4.33
C ASN A 746 -19.99 5.93 4.15
N TRP A 747 -20.74 6.21 5.23
CA TRP A 747 -21.81 7.19 5.21
C TRP A 747 -21.30 8.60 4.88
N LEU A 748 -20.16 9.02 5.44
CA LEU A 748 -19.51 10.29 5.15
C LEU A 748 -18.94 10.39 3.74
N ALA A 749 -18.63 9.27 3.09
CA ALA A 749 -18.07 9.24 1.75
C ALA A 749 -19.08 9.67 0.68
N GLU A 750 -20.37 9.50 0.97
CA GLU A 750 -21.45 9.87 0.07
C GLU A 750 -21.85 11.34 0.24
N GLU A 751 -22.62 11.87 -0.70
CA GLU A 751 -23.26 13.19 -0.52
C GLU A 751 -24.16 13.16 0.71
N HIS A 752 -23.91 13.99 1.69
CA HIS A 752 -24.61 13.94 2.97
C HIS A 752 -24.94 15.32 3.55
N ARG A 753 -25.98 15.37 4.39
CA ARG A 753 -26.33 16.56 5.19
C ARG A 753 -26.69 16.13 6.60
N ILE A 754 -26.22 16.93 7.57
CA ILE A 754 -26.50 16.76 8.99
C ILE A 754 -27.32 18.01 9.40
N VAL A 755 -28.54 17.81 9.84
CA VAL A 755 -29.50 18.92 10.07
C VAL A 755 -30.35 18.68 11.31
N GLU A 756 -30.97 19.75 11.81
CA GLU A 756 -32.00 19.70 12.86
C GLU A 756 -33.35 19.24 12.28
N PRO A 757 -34.28 18.71 13.11
CA PRO A 757 -35.64 18.37 12.71
C PRO A 757 -36.38 19.54 12.06
N ASN A 758 -37.29 19.22 11.11
CA ASN A 758 -38.11 20.19 10.38
C ASN A 758 -37.27 21.12 9.47
N THR A 759 -36.13 20.68 8.99
CA THR A 759 -35.30 21.39 8.03
C THR A 759 -35.70 20.99 6.59
N GLN A 760 -35.69 21.98 5.70
CA GLN A 760 -35.80 21.78 4.26
C GLN A 760 -34.38 21.91 3.65
N ILE A 761 -33.95 20.88 2.92
CA ILE A 761 -32.66 20.83 2.22
C ILE A 761 -32.94 20.95 0.72
N THR A 762 -32.12 21.71 -0.01
CA THR A 762 -32.15 21.77 -1.45
C THR A 762 -30.78 21.40 -2.04
N ILE A 763 -30.77 20.53 -3.05
CA ILE A 763 -29.55 20.12 -3.78
C ILE A 763 -29.76 20.42 -5.27
N ASP A 764 -28.83 21.16 -5.88
CA ASP A 764 -28.81 21.37 -7.32
C ASP A 764 -28.24 20.14 -8.03
N LEU A 765 -29.08 19.41 -8.72
CA LEU A 765 -28.71 18.17 -9.41
C LEU A 765 -27.75 18.38 -10.59
N LYS A 766 -27.67 19.60 -11.16
CA LYS A 766 -26.66 19.92 -12.15
C LYS A 766 -25.26 19.98 -11.56
N LEU A 767 -25.12 20.34 -10.29
CA LEU A 767 -23.85 20.33 -9.60
C LEU A 767 -23.49 18.92 -9.11
N LEU A 768 -24.48 18.10 -8.77
CA LEU A 768 -24.30 16.71 -8.38
C LEU A 768 -23.91 15.82 -9.58
N PHE A 769 -24.39 16.14 -10.78
CA PHE A 769 -24.19 15.39 -12.03
C PHE A 769 -23.59 16.29 -13.13
N VAL A 770 -22.47 16.91 -12.85
CA VAL A 770 -21.83 17.93 -13.74
C VAL A 770 -21.59 17.41 -15.14
N GLY A 771 -21.22 16.14 -15.31
CA GLY A 771 -20.93 15.53 -16.61
C GLY A 771 -22.16 15.34 -17.52
N PHE A 772 -23.38 15.37 -16.97
CA PHE A 772 -24.62 15.09 -17.69
C PHE A 772 -25.27 16.39 -18.21
N THR A 773 -24.87 16.83 -19.39
CA THR A 773 -25.30 18.11 -19.95
C THR A 773 -26.36 18.02 -21.07
N ASN A 774 -26.52 16.82 -21.65
CA ASN A 774 -27.45 16.64 -22.79
C ASN A 774 -28.86 16.25 -22.33
N SER A 775 -29.67 17.27 -22.00
CA SER A 775 -31.08 17.09 -21.59
C SER A 775 -31.27 16.04 -20.47
N PRO A 776 -30.55 16.18 -19.32
CA PRO A 776 -30.68 15.23 -18.25
C PRO A 776 -32.09 15.21 -17.65
N SER A 777 -32.53 14.01 -17.25
CA SER A 777 -33.70 13.77 -16.43
C SER A 777 -33.30 13.13 -15.12
N TYR A 778 -34.01 13.47 -14.03
CA TYR A 778 -33.63 13.05 -12.70
C TYR A 778 -34.77 12.29 -12.03
N GLN A 779 -34.40 11.27 -11.25
CA GLN A 779 -35.33 10.50 -10.41
C GLN A 779 -34.73 10.33 -9.01
N SER A 780 -35.58 10.18 -8.00
CA SER A 780 -35.16 9.86 -6.64
C SER A 780 -35.99 8.69 -6.10
N GLU A 781 -35.30 7.80 -5.44
CA GLU A 781 -35.85 6.66 -4.73
C GLU A 781 -35.45 6.74 -3.26
N LYS A 782 -36.41 6.62 -2.36
CA LYS A 782 -36.12 6.56 -0.92
C LYS A 782 -35.70 5.14 -0.54
N LEU A 783 -34.54 4.99 0.04
CA LEU A 783 -34.02 3.73 0.55
C LEU A 783 -34.42 3.48 1.99
N SER A 784 -34.32 4.51 2.85
CA SER A 784 -34.60 4.36 4.28
C SER A 784 -35.04 5.67 4.93
N GLY A 785 -35.48 5.60 6.17
CA GLY A 785 -35.75 6.73 7.07
C GLY A 785 -37.07 7.44 6.88
N THR A 786 -37.23 8.59 7.57
CA THR A 786 -38.53 9.33 7.65
C THR A 786 -38.59 10.53 6.74
N ALA A 787 -37.43 11.05 6.24
CA ALA A 787 -37.38 12.19 5.35
C ALA A 787 -38.13 11.91 4.02
N SER A 788 -38.65 12.94 3.39
CA SER A 788 -39.30 12.86 2.08
C SER A 788 -38.55 13.69 1.05
N ALA A 789 -38.44 13.18 -0.18
CA ALA A 789 -37.76 13.85 -1.28
C ALA A 789 -38.74 14.13 -2.43
N SER A 790 -38.53 15.24 -3.13
CA SER A 790 -39.18 15.58 -4.39
C SER A 790 -38.21 16.31 -5.32
N ILE A 791 -38.39 16.10 -6.63
CA ILE A 791 -37.59 16.77 -7.64
C ILE A 791 -38.49 17.72 -8.43
N ASP A 792 -38.09 18.97 -8.53
CA ASP A 792 -38.64 19.95 -9.45
C ASP A 792 -37.55 20.46 -10.40
N ASN A 793 -37.71 20.18 -11.69
CA ASN A 793 -36.67 20.39 -12.69
C ASN A 793 -35.31 19.75 -12.30
N ASN A 794 -34.34 20.55 -11.90
CA ASN A 794 -33.01 20.11 -11.46
C ASN A 794 -32.73 20.37 -9.98
N THR A 795 -33.79 20.59 -9.18
CA THR A 795 -33.65 20.79 -7.74
C THR A 795 -34.26 19.62 -6.99
N LEU A 796 -33.44 18.92 -6.23
CA LEU A 796 -33.90 17.94 -5.24
C LEU A 796 -34.20 18.69 -3.95
N THR A 797 -35.43 18.56 -3.47
CA THR A 797 -35.89 19.11 -2.19
C THR A 797 -36.13 17.95 -1.23
N ILE A 798 -35.48 17.95 -0.08
CA ILE A 798 -35.64 16.97 0.99
C ILE A 798 -36.20 17.68 2.22
N ASN A 799 -37.31 17.15 2.76
CA ASN A 799 -37.94 17.66 3.97
C ASN A 799 -37.76 16.66 5.10
N THR A 800 -37.22 17.12 6.22
CA THR A 800 -37.00 16.32 7.43
C THR A 800 -38.09 16.60 8.46
N SER A 801 -38.38 15.64 9.34
CA SER A 801 -39.42 15.81 10.38
C SER A 801 -38.97 15.34 11.77
N SER A 802 -38.34 14.19 11.88
CA SER A 802 -37.92 13.55 13.15
C SER A 802 -36.46 13.15 13.09
N GLU A 803 -35.87 12.99 14.25
CA GLU A 803 -34.54 12.41 14.38
C GLU A 803 -34.44 11.05 13.70
N GLY A 804 -33.24 10.74 13.18
CA GLY A 804 -32.92 9.48 12.53
C GLY A 804 -32.12 9.68 11.22
N LEU A 805 -31.67 8.58 10.67
CA LEU A 805 -31.00 8.53 9.37
C LEU A 805 -32.03 8.32 8.26
N SER A 806 -31.80 8.93 7.12
CA SER A 806 -32.55 8.70 5.89
C SER A 806 -31.59 8.65 4.70
N ALA A 807 -31.87 7.81 3.73
CA ALA A 807 -31.05 7.65 2.54
C ALA A 807 -31.92 7.63 1.26
N PHE A 808 -31.36 8.17 0.19
CA PHE A 808 -31.98 8.25 -1.13
C PHE A 808 -31.00 7.84 -2.22
N ASN A 809 -31.47 7.10 -3.20
CA ASN A 809 -30.83 7.03 -4.51
C ASN A 809 -31.33 8.20 -5.35
N VAL A 810 -30.40 8.93 -5.96
CA VAL A 810 -30.70 9.98 -6.94
C VAL A 810 -30.06 9.56 -8.25
N MET A 811 -30.86 9.39 -9.29
CA MET A 811 -30.44 8.90 -10.59
C MET A 811 -30.61 10.01 -11.64
N VAL A 812 -29.57 10.17 -12.48
CA VAL A 812 -29.63 10.94 -13.70
C VAL A 812 -29.66 10.01 -14.91
N THR A 813 -30.41 10.38 -15.93
CA THR A 813 -30.32 9.77 -17.28
C THR A 813 -30.38 10.86 -18.31
N ASP A 814 -29.45 10.87 -19.27
CA ASP A 814 -29.40 11.87 -20.34
C ASP A 814 -30.06 11.39 -21.66
N ALA A 815 -30.10 12.25 -22.64
CA ALA A 815 -30.72 11.94 -23.95
C ALA A 815 -29.98 10.83 -24.74
N GLU A 816 -28.74 10.51 -24.37
CA GLU A 816 -27.95 9.43 -24.96
C GLU A 816 -28.18 8.08 -24.28
N GLY A 817 -28.93 8.10 -23.18
CA GLY A 817 -29.25 6.90 -22.39
C GLY A 817 -28.19 6.52 -21.35
N THR A 818 -27.16 7.36 -21.16
CA THR A 818 -26.20 7.19 -20.06
C THR A 818 -26.90 7.48 -18.75
N SER A 819 -26.70 6.64 -17.75
CA SER A 819 -27.26 6.82 -16.42
C SER A 819 -26.18 6.74 -15.34
N MET A 820 -26.38 7.48 -14.25
CA MET A 820 -25.56 7.42 -13.05
C MET A 820 -26.45 7.55 -11.82
N THR A 821 -26.14 6.80 -10.77
CA THR A 821 -26.82 6.89 -9.46
C THR A 821 -25.83 7.37 -8.42
N ARG A 822 -26.28 8.33 -7.58
CA ARG A 822 -25.54 8.77 -6.41
C ARG A 822 -26.39 8.62 -5.17
N HIS A 823 -25.76 8.24 -4.07
CA HIS A 823 -26.41 8.19 -2.77
C HIS A 823 -26.46 9.57 -2.14
N VAL A 824 -27.56 9.88 -1.47
CA VAL A 824 -27.73 11.11 -0.69
C VAL A 824 -28.20 10.73 0.69
N ASN A 825 -27.36 10.98 1.68
CA ASN A 825 -27.56 10.62 3.07
C ASN A 825 -27.97 11.82 3.91
N ILE A 826 -28.94 11.65 4.79
CA ILE A 826 -29.45 12.68 5.68
C ILE A 826 -29.44 12.16 7.11
N ALA A 827 -28.74 12.87 7.98
CA ALA A 827 -28.84 12.69 9.43
C ALA A 827 -29.64 13.84 10.03
N VAL A 828 -30.65 13.52 10.81
CA VAL A 828 -31.46 14.48 11.56
C VAL A 828 -31.23 14.26 13.04
N SER A 829 -30.64 15.22 13.73
CA SER A 829 -30.33 15.12 15.16
C SER A 829 -30.54 16.44 15.87
N THR A 830 -30.97 16.36 17.14
CA THR A 830 -31.04 17.51 18.06
C THR A 830 -29.79 17.67 18.93
N ASN A 831 -28.80 16.81 18.75
CA ASN A 831 -27.53 16.89 19.47
C ASN A 831 -26.87 18.27 19.22
N GLU A 832 -26.44 18.94 20.28
CA GLU A 832 -25.90 20.30 20.23
C GLU A 832 -24.62 20.46 19.36
N THR A 833 -23.96 19.33 19.07
CA THR A 833 -22.75 19.32 18.24
C THR A 833 -23.04 19.29 16.74
N VAL A 834 -24.29 19.05 16.34
CA VAL A 834 -24.72 18.96 14.92
C VAL A 834 -24.73 20.32 14.20
N GLY A 835 -24.76 21.45 14.92
CA GLY A 835 -24.70 22.78 14.33
C GLY A 835 -23.28 23.17 13.95
N ILE A 836 -23.08 23.83 12.79
CA ILE A 836 -21.80 24.47 12.43
C ILE A 836 -21.53 25.62 13.42
N ARG A 837 -21.02 25.30 14.58
CA ARG A 837 -20.46 26.30 15.50
C ARG A 837 -18.97 26.36 15.27
N THR A 838 -18.50 27.45 14.67
CA THR A 838 -17.08 27.77 14.57
C THR A 838 -16.56 28.00 16.00
N VAL A 839 -15.93 27.01 16.58
CA VAL A 839 -15.17 27.24 17.82
C VAL A 839 -13.83 27.82 17.42
N HIS A 840 -13.68 29.10 17.47
CA HIS A 840 -12.36 29.76 17.40
C HIS A 840 -11.64 29.44 18.71
N GLN A 841 -10.67 28.54 18.66
CA GLN A 841 -9.73 28.40 19.77
C GLN A 841 -8.87 29.67 19.79
N GLU A 842 -9.12 30.57 20.74
CA GLU A 842 -8.22 31.69 20.99
C GLU A 842 -6.92 31.16 21.58
N TYR A 843 -5.92 30.95 20.71
CA TYR A 843 -4.55 30.82 21.21
C TYR A 843 -4.20 32.13 21.95
N PRO A 844 -3.61 32.08 23.13
CA PRO A 844 -3.15 33.28 23.78
C PRO A 844 -2.20 34.00 22.82
N SER A 845 -2.56 35.23 22.44
CA SER A 845 -1.75 36.04 21.53
C SER A 845 -0.39 36.26 22.17
N ASP A 846 0.62 35.59 21.67
CA ASP A 846 1.97 35.65 22.25
C ASP A 846 2.72 36.91 21.84
N ASN A 847 2.09 37.83 21.10
CA ASN A 847 2.66 39.03 20.53
C ASN A 847 4.02 38.87 19.83
N LYS A 848 4.36 37.62 19.46
CA LYS A 848 5.60 37.35 18.76
C LYS A 848 5.45 37.73 17.30
N ILE A 849 6.52 38.29 16.76
CA ILE A 849 6.59 38.73 15.37
C ILE A 849 7.59 37.86 14.65
N TYR A 850 7.17 37.30 13.52
CA TYR A 850 8.03 36.44 12.67
C TYR A 850 8.12 37.02 11.26
N THR A 851 9.26 36.88 10.64
CA THR A 851 9.38 37.07 9.17
C THR A 851 8.69 35.94 8.45
N LEU A 852 8.45 36.08 7.13
CA LEU A 852 7.93 34.98 6.28
C LEU A 852 8.82 33.72 6.29
N SER A 853 10.12 33.88 6.54
CA SER A 853 11.07 32.78 6.70
C SER A 853 11.10 32.16 8.11
N GLY A 854 10.13 32.48 8.97
CA GLY A 854 9.99 31.91 10.32
C GLY A 854 10.96 32.48 11.37
N HIS A 855 11.77 33.49 11.06
CA HIS A 855 12.66 34.10 12.05
C HIS A 855 11.91 35.06 12.97
N ARG A 856 12.03 34.83 14.26
CA ARG A 856 11.45 35.74 15.27
C ARG A 856 12.22 37.07 15.30
N VAL A 857 11.46 38.19 15.26
CA VAL A 857 12.01 39.54 15.33
C VAL A 857 11.33 40.33 16.45
N SER A 858 12.01 41.31 17.02
CA SER A 858 11.48 42.16 18.09
C SER A 858 10.55 43.26 17.58
N THR A 859 10.67 43.62 16.31
CA THR A 859 9.83 44.63 15.64
C THR A 859 9.57 44.20 14.20
N PRO A 860 8.38 44.55 13.62
CA PRO A 860 8.11 44.23 12.24
C PRO A 860 9.15 44.81 11.28
N VAL A 861 9.70 43.98 10.39
CA VAL A 861 10.65 44.39 9.35
C VAL A 861 9.89 44.77 8.06
N LYS A 862 10.53 45.56 7.16
CA LYS A 862 9.92 45.90 5.86
C LYS A 862 9.54 44.64 5.09
N GLY A 863 8.30 44.60 4.59
CA GLY A 863 7.74 43.43 3.92
C GLY A 863 6.66 42.74 4.77
N VAL A 864 6.33 41.50 4.42
CA VAL A 864 5.30 40.75 5.14
C VAL A 864 5.88 40.15 6.43
N ASN A 865 5.18 40.36 7.52
CA ASN A 865 5.48 39.77 8.84
C ASN A 865 4.27 38.93 9.29
N ILE A 866 4.51 37.95 10.13
CA ILE A 866 3.47 37.18 10.82
C ILE A 866 3.38 37.68 12.26
N ILE A 867 2.25 38.26 12.62
CA ILE A 867 1.98 38.79 13.95
C ILE A 867 0.65 38.20 14.43
N ASN A 868 0.68 37.46 15.53
CA ASN A 868 -0.51 36.76 16.05
C ASN A 868 -1.19 35.92 14.95
N SER A 869 -0.39 35.11 14.27
CA SER A 869 -0.82 34.23 13.15
C SER A 869 -1.43 34.94 11.92
N LYS A 870 -1.35 36.27 11.85
CA LYS A 870 -1.84 37.09 10.73
C LYS A 870 -0.67 37.68 9.92
N LYS A 871 -0.78 37.63 8.59
CA LYS A 871 0.17 38.29 7.67
C LYS A 871 -0.05 39.82 7.76
N VAL A 872 0.96 40.54 8.15
CA VAL A 872 0.92 42.05 8.26
C VAL A 872 2.01 42.63 7.36
N LEU A 873 1.63 43.43 6.39
CA LEU A 873 2.57 44.14 5.51
C LEU A 873 3.06 45.42 6.19
N LYS A 874 4.36 45.50 6.45
CA LYS A 874 5.02 46.77 6.84
C LYS A 874 5.62 47.42 5.59
N LYS A 875 5.07 48.56 5.18
CA LYS A 875 5.55 49.36 4.05
C LYS A 875 6.92 50.00 4.34
#